data_b01a0efed8c3a7f7102acbd99f3a2715
#
_entry.id   b01a0efed8c3a7f7102acbd99f3a2715
#
_cell.length_a   1.000
_cell.length_b   1.000
_cell.length_c   1.000
_cell.angle_alpha   90.00
_cell.angle_beta   90.00
_cell.angle_gamma   90.00
#
_symmetry.space_group_name_H-M   'P 1'
#
loop_
_entity.id
_entity.type
_entity.pdbx_description
1 polymer ?
#
loop_
_entity_poly.entity_id
_entity_poly.type
_entity_poly.pdbx_seq_one_letter_code
_entity_poly.pdbx_strand_id
1 'polypeptide(L)'
;MKYNFNGFTAKANEALNQAINSAELLGHTYVGSEHLLLGLLRIGSGVAAVVLNKNGVTPEKIEELIRAQIGCGTPTKLSPDYFTPRAKRVIETAMNGCNNIGKKYVGTEHLLIGILSEGDNYAIRFLNELGVDVATLTNAALKASGIDSNVSPKNEPKGEQNAKTPTLAKYGRDLTSEAKNGKIDPVIGREQEIERVIQILCRRTKNNPCLIGEPGVGKTAIIEGLAQKIVSGNVPEILENKKLFTLDLTGMVAGTKYRGDFEERIKSVIEEVTKSKDIILFIDEVHTIIGAGSAEGSTDAANILKPSLARGEFQLIGATTITEYRKNIEKDSALERRFQPVTVAEPNEDDAVLILKGLKDKYEAHHKVRITDDAIVSAVKLSSRYITDRFLPDKAIDLIDEAASRVRLNASAAPEILKELEEQIANTESEKDEAINSQEFEQAAALRDKENNLKQKYEAEKEKWHEENALSRGEVTEENIAQIVSVWTGVPVAQLTEEESERLLRLEKELHNRIVGQNEAVTAVAKAIRRGRVGLKDPKRPIGSFIFLGPTGVGKTELCKALATAMFGNENMMIRLDMSEYMEKHTVSRLVGSPPGYVGFEEGGQLTEKVRRNPYSVILFDEIEKAHPDVFNMLLQILEDGILTDSQGRKVDFKNTVIIMTSNVGARLITEKKISFGFTENNDDNKDVKELVLGELKNTFRPEFINRVDDIIVFTKLTVDEIKEIAVKMLENLQLRLKNLEITLKFDDGVISALADKGFDAVYGARPLRREIQNKIEDALSEKILDKTVKNGDTVLCSFEDGQFCFKVT
;
A
#
# COMPACT_ATOMS: atom_id res chain seq x y z
N MET A 1 -31.88 33.89 3.82
CA MET A 1 -30.47 34.37 3.99
C MET A 1 -29.83 34.47 2.61
N LYS A 2 -29.01 35.48 2.34
CA LYS A 2 -28.23 35.54 1.08
C LYS A 2 -26.86 34.97 1.35
N TYR A 3 -26.50 33.91 0.66
CA TYR A 3 -25.18 33.29 0.72
C TYR A 3 -24.22 34.02 -0.25
N ASN A 4 -22.97 34.16 0.15
CA ASN A 4 -21.93 34.75 -0.71
C ASN A 4 -20.96 33.65 -1.16
N PHE A 5 -20.90 33.42 -2.47
CA PHE A 5 -19.99 32.46 -3.09
C PHE A 5 -18.76 33.20 -3.63
N ASN A 6 -17.59 32.88 -3.07
CA ASN A 6 -16.33 33.48 -3.46
C ASN A 6 -15.96 33.13 -4.92
N GLY A 7 -15.44 34.10 -5.67
CA GLY A 7 -15.06 33.87 -7.07
C GLY A 7 -16.18 34.05 -8.11
N PHE A 8 -17.41 34.45 -7.69
CA PHE A 8 -18.55 34.65 -8.58
C PHE A 8 -18.90 36.14 -8.71
N THR A 9 -19.41 36.53 -9.89
CA THR A 9 -19.95 37.87 -10.10
C THR A 9 -21.21 38.09 -9.25
N ALA A 10 -21.59 39.33 -8.96
CA ALA A 10 -22.79 39.66 -8.18
C ALA A 10 -24.06 39.00 -8.75
N LYS A 11 -24.19 38.94 -10.08
CA LYS A 11 -25.32 38.32 -10.78
C LYS A 11 -25.27 36.77 -10.69
N ALA A 12 -24.09 36.18 -10.79
CA ALA A 12 -23.93 34.73 -10.63
C ALA A 12 -24.22 34.29 -9.18
N ASN A 13 -23.78 35.06 -8.21
CA ASN A 13 -24.16 34.89 -6.78
C ASN A 13 -25.67 34.96 -6.56
N GLU A 14 -26.30 35.90 -7.20
CA GLU A 14 -27.77 36.07 -7.13
C GLU A 14 -28.50 34.86 -7.77
N ALA A 15 -27.96 34.31 -8.90
CA ALA A 15 -28.48 33.12 -9.54
C ALA A 15 -28.44 31.88 -8.63
N LEU A 16 -27.31 31.67 -7.95
CA LEU A 16 -27.14 30.56 -7.01
C LEU A 16 -28.11 30.69 -5.81
N ASN A 17 -28.28 31.92 -5.30
CA ASN A 17 -29.25 32.18 -4.23
C ASN A 17 -30.71 31.97 -4.71
N GLN A 18 -31.05 32.38 -5.94
CA GLN A 18 -32.36 32.14 -6.53
C GLN A 18 -32.60 30.66 -6.80
N ALA A 19 -31.59 29.89 -7.13
CA ALA A 19 -31.70 28.43 -7.25
C ALA A 19 -32.05 27.78 -5.89
N ILE A 20 -31.40 28.19 -4.82
CA ILE A 20 -31.70 27.73 -3.46
C ILE A 20 -33.12 28.10 -3.08
N ASN A 21 -33.50 29.39 -3.24
CA ASN A 21 -34.87 29.84 -2.94
C ASN A 21 -35.92 29.10 -3.75
N SER A 22 -35.64 28.77 -5.02
CA SER A 22 -36.54 28.03 -5.87
C SER A 22 -36.78 26.61 -5.38
N ALA A 23 -35.71 25.92 -4.95
CA ALA A 23 -35.79 24.60 -4.34
C ALA A 23 -36.54 24.62 -3.01
N GLU A 24 -36.35 25.65 -2.15
CA GLU A 24 -37.09 25.86 -0.92
C GLU A 24 -38.59 26.05 -1.16
N LEU A 25 -38.96 26.90 -2.12
CA LEU A 25 -40.35 27.19 -2.45
C LEU A 25 -41.07 25.97 -3.06
N LEU A 26 -40.39 25.16 -3.83
CA LEU A 26 -40.90 23.92 -4.41
C LEU A 26 -40.94 22.77 -3.39
N GLY A 27 -40.36 22.96 -2.20
CA GLY A 27 -40.34 21.98 -1.12
C GLY A 27 -39.41 20.81 -1.37
N HIS A 28 -38.35 21.00 -2.17
CA HIS A 28 -37.33 19.99 -2.39
C HIS A 28 -36.30 19.99 -1.26
N THR A 29 -35.68 18.84 -1.02
CA THR A 29 -34.65 18.64 0.01
C THR A 29 -33.21 18.81 -0.54
N TYR A 30 -33.07 19.18 -1.82
CA TYR A 30 -31.80 19.33 -2.53
C TYR A 30 -31.90 20.43 -3.59
N VAL A 31 -30.71 20.94 -4.01
CA VAL A 31 -30.57 21.89 -5.12
C VAL A 31 -29.91 21.21 -6.30
N GLY A 32 -30.64 20.90 -7.36
CA GLY A 32 -30.17 20.23 -8.56
C GLY A 32 -29.91 21.20 -9.74
N SER A 33 -29.54 20.63 -10.90
CA SER A 33 -29.31 21.37 -12.16
C SER A 33 -30.56 22.11 -12.65
N GLU A 34 -31.73 21.57 -12.44
CA GLU A 34 -33.06 22.19 -12.74
C GLU A 34 -33.26 23.48 -11.95
N HIS A 35 -32.88 23.49 -10.69
CA HIS A 35 -32.97 24.69 -9.83
C HIS A 35 -31.93 25.74 -10.24
N LEU A 36 -30.73 25.31 -10.68
CA LEU A 36 -29.70 26.20 -11.22
C LEU A 36 -30.21 26.90 -12.50
N LEU A 37 -30.83 26.14 -13.40
CA LEU A 37 -31.46 26.70 -14.61
C LEU A 37 -32.56 27.69 -14.28
N LEU A 38 -33.45 27.34 -13.37
CA LEU A 38 -34.53 28.22 -12.92
C LEU A 38 -33.97 29.48 -12.22
N GLY A 39 -32.91 29.34 -11.42
CA GLY A 39 -32.23 30.46 -10.78
C GLY A 39 -31.62 31.44 -11.79
N LEU A 40 -30.98 30.93 -12.84
CA LEU A 40 -30.46 31.78 -13.95
C LEU A 40 -31.55 32.55 -14.67
N LEU A 41 -32.75 31.97 -14.86
CA LEU A 41 -33.89 32.61 -15.51
C LEU A 41 -34.54 33.67 -14.61
N ARG A 42 -34.71 33.39 -13.33
CA ARG A 42 -35.42 34.28 -12.35
C ARG A 42 -34.71 35.60 -12.08
N ILE A 43 -33.41 35.70 -12.32
CA ILE A 43 -32.70 36.98 -12.23
C ILE A 43 -33.21 37.98 -13.30
N GLY A 44 -33.70 37.49 -14.45
CA GLY A 44 -34.15 38.31 -15.56
C GLY A 44 -33.08 39.18 -16.24
N SER A 45 -31.88 39.24 -15.64
CA SER A 45 -30.76 40.04 -16.12
C SER A 45 -29.45 39.25 -16.08
N GLY A 46 -28.67 39.29 -17.12
CA GLY A 46 -27.41 38.57 -17.28
C GLY A 46 -27.36 37.83 -18.61
N VAL A 47 -26.17 37.43 -19.00
CA VAL A 47 -25.95 36.81 -20.34
C VAL A 47 -26.75 35.53 -20.49
N ALA A 48 -26.76 34.67 -19.45
CA ALA A 48 -27.51 33.42 -19.48
C ALA A 48 -29.03 33.63 -19.64
N ALA A 49 -29.62 34.54 -18.88
CA ALA A 49 -31.05 34.86 -18.95
C ALA A 49 -31.44 35.39 -20.35
N VAL A 50 -30.62 36.27 -20.92
CA VAL A 50 -30.86 36.81 -22.26
C VAL A 50 -30.81 35.71 -23.33
N VAL A 51 -29.83 34.82 -23.26
CA VAL A 51 -29.67 33.71 -24.23
C VAL A 51 -30.83 32.72 -24.11
N LEU A 52 -31.24 32.35 -22.88
CA LEU A 52 -32.35 31.44 -22.65
C LEU A 52 -33.67 32.03 -23.09
N ASN A 53 -33.96 33.30 -22.76
CA ASN A 53 -35.22 33.98 -23.17
C ASN A 53 -35.33 34.13 -24.68
N LYS A 54 -34.24 34.45 -25.41
CA LYS A 54 -34.22 34.50 -26.87
C LYS A 54 -34.59 33.16 -27.52
N ASN A 55 -34.31 32.05 -26.86
CA ASN A 55 -34.66 30.71 -27.31
C ASN A 55 -36.01 30.21 -26.75
N GLY A 56 -36.84 31.11 -26.19
CA GLY A 56 -38.23 30.82 -25.76
C GLY A 56 -38.33 30.05 -24.42
N VAL A 57 -37.22 29.99 -23.65
CA VAL A 57 -37.18 29.36 -22.32
C VAL A 57 -37.55 30.43 -21.28
N THR A 58 -38.69 30.30 -20.62
CA THR A 58 -39.14 31.20 -19.57
C THR A 58 -39.16 30.52 -18.20
N PRO A 59 -39.06 31.30 -17.08
CA PRO A 59 -39.07 30.70 -15.73
C PRO A 59 -40.34 29.88 -15.45
N GLU A 60 -41.52 30.33 -15.96
CA GLU A 60 -42.82 29.69 -15.74
C GLU A 60 -42.84 28.29 -16.35
N LYS A 61 -42.33 28.14 -17.60
CA LYS A 61 -42.29 26.85 -18.30
C LYS A 61 -41.40 25.85 -17.61
N ILE A 62 -40.26 26.31 -17.12
CA ILE A 62 -39.32 25.42 -16.37
C ILE A 62 -39.91 25.03 -15.02
N GLU A 63 -40.58 25.95 -14.34
CA GLU A 63 -41.26 25.66 -13.07
C GLU A 63 -42.39 24.65 -13.25
N GLU A 64 -43.21 24.77 -14.32
CA GLU A 64 -44.24 23.79 -14.68
C GLU A 64 -43.64 22.39 -14.93
N LEU A 65 -42.55 22.28 -15.64
CA LEU A 65 -41.85 21.02 -15.89
C LEU A 65 -41.29 20.42 -14.62
N ILE A 66 -40.71 21.24 -13.73
CA ILE A 66 -40.26 20.76 -12.41
C ILE A 66 -41.44 20.18 -11.60
N ARG A 67 -42.55 20.90 -11.55
CA ARG A 67 -43.78 20.47 -10.85
C ARG A 67 -44.36 19.19 -11.44
N ALA A 68 -44.36 19.07 -12.77
CA ALA A 68 -44.91 17.90 -13.48
C ALA A 68 -44.06 16.63 -13.34
N GLN A 69 -42.72 16.75 -13.41
CA GLN A 69 -41.83 15.59 -13.49
C GLN A 69 -41.16 15.23 -12.14
N ILE A 70 -40.88 16.22 -11.30
CA ILE A 70 -40.19 16.01 -10.03
C ILE A 70 -41.19 16.07 -8.86
N GLY A 71 -42.26 16.86 -9.01
CA GLY A 71 -43.29 17.08 -7.99
C GLY A 71 -43.01 18.28 -7.09
N CYS A 72 -43.80 18.45 -6.03
CA CYS A 72 -43.65 19.48 -5.02
C CYS A 72 -43.75 18.87 -3.62
N GLY A 73 -42.94 19.36 -2.69
CA GLY A 73 -42.94 18.97 -1.29
C GLY A 73 -43.41 20.12 -0.35
N THR A 74 -43.17 19.93 0.93
CA THR A 74 -43.40 20.99 1.94
C THR A 74 -42.18 21.93 1.93
N PRO A 75 -42.38 23.26 1.98
CA PRO A 75 -41.28 24.22 1.98
C PRO A 75 -40.26 23.95 3.11
N THR A 76 -39.02 23.79 2.76
CA THR A 76 -37.89 23.48 3.67
C THR A 76 -36.81 24.54 3.51
N LYS A 77 -36.09 24.85 4.60
CA LYS A 77 -34.91 25.75 4.51
C LYS A 77 -33.68 24.96 4.06
N LEU A 78 -32.98 25.47 3.05
CA LEU A 78 -31.79 24.85 2.45
C LEU A 78 -30.57 25.74 2.63
N SER A 79 -29.40 25.12 2.69
CA SER A 79 -28.09 25.76 2.68
C SER A 79 -27.29 25.34 1.43
N PRO A 80 -26.13 25.97 1.11
CA PRO A 80 -25.28 25.55 0.02
C PRO A 80 -24.79 24.11 0.07
N ASP A 81 -24.84 23.46 1.23
CA ASP A 81 -24.43 22.06 1.40
C ASP A 81 -25.36 21.08 0.69
N TYR A 82 -26.59 21.47 0.43
CA TYR A 82 -27.62 20.66 -0.20
C TYR A 82 -27.58 20.66 -1.74
N PHE A 83 -26.54 21.22 -2.36
CA PHE A 83 -26.30 21.01 -3.78
C PHE A 83 -26.01 19.55 -4.09
N THR A 84 -26.72 19.03 -5.11
CA THR A 84 -26.47 17.67 -5.58
C THR A 84 -25.03 17.51 -6.11
N PRO A 85 -24.46 16.29 -6.14
CA PRO A 85 -23.12 16.07 -6.72
C PRO A 85 -23.01 16.57 -8.17
N ARG A 86 -24.11 16.50 -8.95
CA ARG A 86 -24.15 17.05 -10.32
C ARG A 86 -24.15 18.57 -10.33
N ALA A 87 -24.94 19.22 -9.47
CA ALA A 87 -24.92 20.67 -9.37
C ALA A 87 -23.55 21.20 -8.90
N LYS A 88 -22.85 20.51 -8.02
CA LYS A 88 -21.47 20.82 -7.63
C LYS A 88 -20.51 20.73 -8.82
N ARG A 89 -20.59 19.67 -9.64
CA ARG A 89 -19.79 19.55 -10.87
C ARG A 89 -20.08 20.62 -11.89
N VAL A 90 -21.34 21.03 -12.07
CA VAL A 90 -21.70 22.17 -12.91
C VAL A 90 -20.99 23.45 -12.47
N ILE A 91 -20.96 23.70 -11.14
CA ILE A 91 -20.29 24.86 -10.55
C ILE A 91 -18.77 24.77 -10.77
N GLU A 92 -18.17 23.61 -10.53
CA GLU A 92 -16.74 23.34 -10.77
C GLU A 92 -16.36 23.51 -12.25
N THR A 93 -17.17 22.98 -13.17
CA THR A 93 -16.97 23.13 -14.62
C THR A 93 -17.04 24.61 -15.03
N ALA A 94 -17.97 25.38 -14.45
CA ALA A 94 -18.07 26.81 -14.68
C ALA A 94 -16.84 27.57 -14.16
N MET A 95 -16.29 27.20 -13.00
CA MET A 95 -15.06 27.77 -12.44
C MET A 95 -13.84 27.45 -13.31
N ASN A 96 -13.68 26.20 -13.72
CA ASN A 96 -12.60 25.77 -14.60
C ASN A 96 -12.67 26.45 -15.97
N GLY A 97 -13.88 26.56 -16.54
CA GLY A 97 -14.11 27.27 -17.81
C GLY A 97 -13.75 28.74 -17.72
N CYS A 98 -14.05 29.41 -16.58
CA CYS A 98 -13.68 30.79 -16.33
C CYS A 98 -12.16 31.00 -16.25
N ASN A 99 -11.46 30.10 -15.53
CA ASN A 99 -10.00 30.14 -15.38
C ASN A 99 -9.27 29.91 -16.71
N ASN A 100 -9.77 29.00 -17.54
CA ASN A 100 -9.20 28.74 -18.88
C ASN A 100 -9.30 29.93 -19.84
N ILE A 101 -10.27 30.83 -19.63
CA ILE A 101 -10.46 32.05 -20.40
C ILE A 101 -9.71 33.25 -19.79
N GLY A 102 -9.04 33.07 -18.66
CA GLY A 102 -8.28 34.12 -17.97
C GLY A 102 -9.16 35.17 -17.26
N LYS A 103 -10.44 34.89 -17.01
CA LYS A 103 -11.33 35.80 -16.27
C LYS A 103 -11.24 35.53 -14.76
N LYS A 104 -11.26 36.60 -13.95
CA LYS A 104 -11.13 36.50 -12.48
C LYS A 104 -12.40 36.05 -11.75
N TYR A 105 -13.58 36.14 -12.40
CA TYR A 105 -14.88 35.91 -11.77
C TYR A 105 -15.81 35.10 -12.65
N VAL A 106 -16.49 34.12 -12.09
CA VAL A 106 -17.47 33.30 -12.79
C VAL A 106 -18.77 34.07 -13.00
N GLY A 107 -19.17 34.27 -14.26
CA GLY A 107 -20.41 34.95 -14.64
C GLY A 107 -21.56 33.95 -14.86
N THR A 108 -22.78 34.48 -15.11
CA THR A 108 -23.97 33.67 -15.41
C THR A 108 -23.81 32.83 -16.68
N GLU A 109 -23.07 33.32 -17.66
CA GLU A 109 -22.71 32.62 -18.90
C GLU A 109 -21.89 31.35 -18.64
N HIS A 110 -20.94 31.42 -17.70
CA HIS A 110 -20.13 30.26 -17.33
C HIS A 110 -20.95 29.19 -16.61
N LEU A 111 -21.90 29.57 -15.76
CA LEU A 111 -22.85 28.66 -15.13
C LEU A 111 -23.75 27.96 -16.16
N LEU A 112 -24.25 28.70 -17.16
CA LEU A 112 -25.04 28.12 -18.22
C LEU A 112 -24.21 27.12 -19.08
N ILE A 113 -22.99 27.49 -19.44
CA ILE A 113 -22.07 26.58 -20.16
C ILE A 113 -21.78 25.34 -19.30
N GLY A 114 -21.58 25.47 -18.00
CA GLY A 114 -21.41 24.34 -17.08
C GLY A 114 -22.61 23.39 -17.08
N ILE A 115 -23.84 23.92 -17.05
CA ILE A 115 -25.07 23.11 -17.15
C ILE A 115 -25.16 22.35 -18.47
N LEU A 116 -24.83 23.02 -19.58
CA LEU A 116 -24.91 22.45 -20.92
C LEU A 116 -23.79 21.42 -21.19
N SER A 117 -22.65 21.55 -20.52
CA SER A 117 -21.48 20.66 -20.66
C SER A 117 -21.56 19.38 -19.84
N GLU A 118 -22.35 19.34 -18.76
CA GLU A 118 -22.46 18.18 -17.83
C GLU A 118 -23.21 16.97 -18.45
N GLY A 119 -23.79 17.12 -19.63
CA GLY A 119 -24.45 16.02 -20.34
C GLY A 119 -25.86 15.72 -19.84
N ASP A 120 -26.17 14.46 -19.46
CA ASP A 120 -27.51 14.00 -19.09
C ASP A 120 -27.92 14.51 -17.70
N ASN A 121 -28.53 15.73 -17.65
CA ASN A 121 -29.07 16.33 -16.44
C ASN A 121 -30.54 16.83 -16.67
N TYR A 122 -31.28 17.08 -15.58
CA TYR A 122 -32.68 17.53 -15.67
C TYR A 122 -32.85 18.85 -16.43
N ALA A 123 -31.90 19.78 -16.31
CA ALA A 123 -31.95 21.04 -17.02
C ALA A 123 -31.91 20.81 -18.54
N ILE A 124 -31.02 19.92 -19.03
CA ILE A 124 -30.94 19.58 -20.47
C ILE A 124 -32.19 18.84 -20.93
N ARG A 125 -32.75 17.95 -20.11
CA ARG A 125 -34.00 17.23 -20.44
C ARG A 125 -35.16 18.20 -20.62
N PHE A 126 -35.30 19.19 -19.76
CA PHE A 126 -36.32 20.23 -19.87
C PHE A 126 -36.13 21.14 -21.10
N LEU A 127 -34.87 21.48 -21.43
CA LEU A 127 -34.56 22.24 -22.65
C LEU A 127 -34.92 21.45 -23.90
N ASN A 128 -34.64 20.16 -23.96
CA ASN A 128 -35.01 19.29 -25.07
C ASN A 128 -36.54 19.13 -25.21
N GLU A 129 -37.27 19.02 -24.07
CA GLU A 129 -38.74 18.93 -24.08
C GLU A 129 -39.42 20.22 -24.56
N LEU A 130 -38.78 21.38 -24.28
CA LEU A 130 -39.20 22.67 -24.84
C LEU A 130 -38.80 22.85 -26.31
N GLY A 131 -38.18 21.86 -26.93
CA GLY A 131 -37.75 21.90 -28.34
C GLY A 131 -36.56 22.79 -28.61
N VAL A 132 -35.74 23.10 -27.58
CA VAL A 132 -34.55 23.91 -27.70
C VAL A 132 -33.35 23.02 -28.02
N ASP A 133 -32.68 23.27 -29.12
CA ASP A 133 -31.46 22.59 -29.51
C ASP A 133 -30.30 23.03 -28.61
N VAL A 134 -29.78 22.09 -27.81
CA VAL A 134 -28.69 22.30 -26.84
C VAL A 134 -27.43 22.79 -27.55
N ALA A 135 -27.15 22.33 -28.78
CA ALA A 135 -25.95 22.74 -29.52
C ALA A 135 -26.01 24.20 -29.95
N THR A 136 -27.18 24.66 -30.43
CA THR A 136 -27.40 26.08 -30.77
C THR A 136 -27.37 27.00 -29.56
N LEU A 137 -27.91 26.53 -28.43
CA LEU A 137 -27.88 27.27 -27.16
C LEU A 137 -26.44 27.38 -26.61
N THR A 138 -25.64 26.30 -26.71
CA THR A 138 -24.23 26.30 -26.29
C THR A 138 -23.40 27.27 -27.12
N ASN A 139 -23.58 27.26 -28.45
CA ASN A 139 -22.92 28.20 -29.33
C ASN A 139 -23.32 29.66 -29.07
N ALA A 140 -24.60 29.91 -28.76
CA ALA A 140 -25.07 31.24 -28.37
C ALA A 140 -24.49 31.72 -27.05
N ALA A 141 -24.35 30.85 -26.05
CA ALA A 141 -23.74 31.13 -24.77
C ALA A 141 -22.22 31.40 -24.90
N LEU A 142 -21.53 30.65 -25.76
CA LEU A 142 -20.10 30.85 -26.06
C LEU A 142 -19.86 32.20 -26.75
N LYS A 143 -20.65 32.54 -27.76
CA LYS A 143 -20.58 33.86 -28.43
C LYS A 143 -20.84 35.02 -27.48
N ALA A 144 -21.81 34.87 -26.61
CA ALA A 144 -22.16 35.89 -25.63
C ALA A 144 -21.12 36.04 -24.49
N SER A 145 -20.30 35.01 -24.22
CA SER A 145 -19.16 35.07 -23.28
C SER A 145 -17.93 35.77 -23.88
N GLY A 146 -17.96 36.18 -25.18
CA GLY A 146 -16.85 36.83 -25.86
C GLY A 146 -15.84 35.82 -26.44
N ILE A 147 -16.20 34.58 -26.59
CA ILE A 147 -15.44 33.56 -27.28
C ILE A 147 -15.98 33.53 -28.72
N ASP A 148 -15.21 34.13 -29.63
CA ASP A 148 -15.52 33.99 -31.06
C ASP A 148 -15.56 32.54 -31.43
N SER A 149 -16.64 32.11 -32.08
CA SER A 149 -16.90 30.71 -32.51
C SER A 149 -15.92 30.20 -33.59
N ASN A 150 -14.82 30.92 -33.83
CA ASN A 150 -13.67 30.46 -34.61
C ASN A 150 -12.46 30.03 -33.80
N VAL A 151 -12.59 30.03 -32.48
CA VAL A 151 -11.60 29.41 -31.60
C VAL A 151 -12.22 28.15 -31.05
N SER A 152 -12.10 27.06 -31.78
CA SER A 152 -12.03 25.72 -31.21
C SER A 152 -11.10 25.76 -30.03
N PRO A 153 -11.34 24.99 -28.94
CA PRO A 153 -10.50 25.00 -27.77
C PRO A 153 -9.06 24.74 -28.21
N LYS A 154 -8.26 25.82 -28.20
CA LYS A 154 -6.82 25.75 -28.37
C LYS A 154 -6.28 25.24 -27.07
N ASN A 155 -6.10 23.97 -26.98
CA ASN A 155 -4.98 23.27 -26.37
C ASN A 155 -5.16 21.74 -26.53
N GLU A 156 -5.42 21.36 -27.78
CA GLU A 156 -4.75 20.17 -28.30
C GLU A 156 -3.67 20.69 -29.25
N PRO A 157 -2.43 20.20 -29.15
CA PRO A 157 -1.44 20.51 -30.15
C PRO A 157 -2.02 20.10 -31.49
N LYS A 158 -1.99 21.00 -32.47
CA LYS A 158 -2.26 20.67 -33.87
C LYS A 158 -1.26 19.61 -34.31
N GLY A 159 -1.56 18.35 -33.96
CA GLY A 159 -1.18 17.23 -34.77
C GLY A 159 -2.06 17.29 -36.02
N GLU A 160 -1.46 17.24 -37.15
CA GLU A 160 -2.08 17.16 -38.46
C GLU A 160 -3.30 16.25 -38.40
N GLN A 161 -4.46 16.76 -38.84
CA GLN A 161 -5.67 15.98 -39.02
C GLN A 161 -5.39 14.81 -39.99
N ASN A 162 -4.97 13.69 -39.45
CA ASN A 162 -5.11 12.41 -40.11
C ASN A 162 -6.57 11.98 -39.94
N ALA A 163 -7.42 12.43 -40.86
CA ALA A 163 -8.83 12.06 -40.94
C ALA A 163 -9.10 10.56 -41.20
N LYS A 164 -8.08 9.70 -41.00
CA LYS A 164 -8.17 8.26 -41.30
C LYS A 164 -8.48 7.36 -40.10
N THR A 165 -8.32 7.83 -38.86
CA THR A 165 -8.43 6.99 -37.64
C THR A 165 -9.07 7.72 -36.46
N PRO A 166 -10.37 8.08 -36.50
CA PRO A 166 -11.02 8.86 -35.44
C PRO A 166 -11.24 8.06 -34.17
N THR A 167 -11.55 6.75 -34.27
CA THR A 167 -11.77 5.88 -33.09
C THR A 167 -10.47 5.56 -32.38
N LEU A 168 -9.41 5.29 -33.13
CA LEU A 168 -8.08 5.05 -32.57
C LEU A 168 -7.51 6.31 -31.89
N ALA A 169 -7.76 7.50 -32.43
CA ALA A 169 -7.36 8.76 -31.81
C ALA A 169 -8.12 9.05 -30.48
N LYS A 170 -9.32 8.50 -30.31
CA LYS A 170 -10.12 8.64 -29.07
C LYS A 170 -9.70 7.69 -27.95
N TYR A 171 -9.32 6.47 -28.28
CA TYR A 171 -9.01 5.40 -27.32
C TYR A 171 -7.56 4.93 -27.39
N GLY A 172 -6.74 5.52 -28.25
CA GLY A 172 -5.33 5.20 -28.42
C GLY A 172 -4.43 6.40 -28.18
N ARG A 173 -3.20 6.12 -27.75
CA ARG A 173 -2.12 7.10 -27.51
C ARG A 173 -1.03 6.84 -28.55
N ASP A 174 -0.66 7.85 -29.35
CA ASP A 174 0.40 7.76 -30.36
C ASP A 174 1.78 7.97 -29.72
N LEU A 175 2.46 6.86 -29.40
CA LEU A 175 3.80 6.88 -28.80
C LEU A 175 4.85 7.47 -29.73
N THR A 176 4.71 7.32 -31.05
CA THR A 176 5.63 7.90 -32.02
C THR A 176 5.55 9.43 -32.03
N SER A 177 4.35 10.00 -31.91
CA SER A 177 4.16 11.44 -31.79
C SER A 177 4.71 11.97 -30.46
N GLU A 178 4.52 11.24 -29.38
CA GLU A 178 5.06 11.62 -28.05
C GLU A 178 6.58 11.54 -27.99
N ALA A 179 7.20 10.53 -28.64
CA ALA A 179 8.64 10.45 -28.80
C ALA A 179 9.21 11.66 -29.56
N LYS A 180 8.55 12.09 -30.65
CA LYS A 180 8.92 13.30 -31.40
C LYS A 180 8.85 14.56 -30.54
N ASN A 181 7.90 14.63 -29.63
CA ASN A 181 7.68 15.78 -28.76
C ASN A 181 8.56 15.72 -27.47
N GLY A 182 9.42 14.71 -27.32
CA GLY A 182 10.29 14.54 -26.13
C GLY A 182 9.53 14.24 -24.83
N LYS A 183 8.31 13.70 -24.93
CA LYS A 183 7.48 13.39 -23.75
C LYS A 183 7.73 12.00 -23.16
N ILE A 184 8.45 11.15 -23.88
CA ILE A 184 8.78 9.79 -23.46
C ILE A 184 10.08 9.79 -22.67
N ASP A 185 10.16 8.93 -21.67
CA ASP A 185 11.33 8.74 -20.83
C ASP A 185 12.47 8.07 -21.61
N PRO A 186 13.74 8.38 -21.32
CA PRO A 186 14.85 7.68 -21.93
C PRO A 186 14.84 6.20 -21.51
N VAL A 187 14.95 5.30 -22.46
CA VAL A 187 14.97 3.86 -22.20
C VAL A 187 16.41 3.39 -22.17
N ILE A 188 16.81 2.79 -21.07
CA ILE A 188 18.18 2.36 -20.77
C ILE A 188 18.21 0.85 -20.49
N GLY A 189 19.22 0.16 -21.02
CA GLY A 189 19.50 -1.24 -20.68
C GLY A 189 18.54 -2.27 -21.29
N ARG A 190 17.77 -1.90 -22.33
CA ARG A 190 16.79 -2.77 -23.01
C ARG A 190 17.03 -2.94 -24.52
N GLU A 191 18.26 -2.69 -24.96
CA GLU A 191 18.62 -2.71 -26.37
C GLU A 191 18.37 -4.07 -27.01
N GLN A 192 18.69 -5.17 -26.31
CA GLN A 192 18.53 -6.53 -26.83
C GLN A 192 17.08 -6.91 -27.03
N GLU A 193 16.23 -6.58 -26.09
CA GLU A 193 14.78 -6.85 -26.16
C GLU A 193 14.13 -6.00 -27.28
N ILE A 194 14.51 -4.73 -27.41
CA ILE A 194 14.02 -3.86 -28.49
C ILE A 194 14.46 -4.40 -29.84
N GLU A 195 15.73 -4.79 -30.02
CA GLU A 195 16.21 -5.41 -31.26
C GLU A 195 15.46 -6.70 -31.57
N ARG A 196 15.17 -7.50 -30.56
CA ARG A 196 14.40 -8.73 -30.72
C ARG A 196 12.97 -8.46 -31.19
N VAL A 197 12.31 -7.43 -30.64
CA VAL A 197 10.99 -6.98 -31.07
C VAL A 197 11.05 -6.52 -32.55
N ILE A 198 12.04 -5.72 -32.92
CA ILE A 198 12.26 -5.26 -34.30
C ILE A 198 12.43 -6.46 -35.24
N GLN A 199 13.29 -7.43 -34.87
CA GLN A 199 13.50 -8.63 -35.67
C GLN A 199 12.19 -9.41 -35.91
N ILE A 200 11.34 -9.52 -34.90
CA ILE A 200 10.06 -10.23 -34.98
C ILE A 200 9.09 -9.48 -35.88
N LEU A 201 8.97 -8.17 -35.72
CA LEU A 201 8.12 -7.32 -36.55
C LEU A 201 8.48 -7.38 -38.04
N CYS A 202 9.75 -7.60 -38.39
CA CYS A 202 10.22 -7.75 -39.76
C CYS A 202 9.99 -9.13 -40.37
N ARG A 203 9.47 -10.11 -39.59
CA ARG A 203 9.20 -11.48 -40.10
C ARG A 203 8.01 -11.52 -41.02
N ARG A 204 8.00 -12.48 -41.95
CA ARG A 204 6.86 -12.74 -42.80
C ARG A 204 5.67 -13.42 -42.08
N THR A 205 5.97 -14.26 -41.12
CA THR A 205 5.01 -14.99 -40.30
C THR A 205 5.41 -14.93 -38.86
N LYS A 206 4.47 -15.05 -37.90
CA LYS A 206 4.70 -14.87 -36.45
C LYS A 206 5.37 -13.52 -36.16
N ASN A 207 4.84 -12.49 -36.79
CA ASN A 207 5.35 -11.10 -36.74
C ASN A 207 4.70 -10.25 -35.65
N ASN A 208 4.03 -10.87 -34.68
CA ASN A 208 3.45 -10.21 -33.51
C ASN A 208 4.27 -10.58 -32.27
N PRO A 209 5.14 -9.71 -31.77
CA PRO A 209 5.86 -9.98 -30.53
C PRO A 209 4.93 -9.90 -29.33
N CYS A 210 5.15 -10.77 -28.37
CA CYS A 210 4.48 -10.72 -27.07
C CYS A 210 5.54 -10.60 -25.96
N LEU A 211 5.61 -9.48 -25.29
CA LEU A 211 6.50 -9.24 -24.15
C LEU A 211 5.97 -10.00 -22.93
N ILE A 212 6.76 -10.92 -22.41
CA ILE A 212 6.39 -11.77 -21.29
C ILE A 212 7.34 -11.52 -20.13
N GLY A 213 6.81 -11.12 -19.01
CA GLY A 213 7.62 -10.85 -17.81
C GLY A 213 6.75 -10.48 -16.61
N GLU A 214 7.35 -10.47 -15.45
CA GLU A 214 6.66 -10.10 -14.22
C GLU A 214 6.20 -8.63 -14.25
N PRO A 215 5.22 -8.23 -13.42
CA PRO A 215 4.81 -6.83 -13.30
C PRO A 215 5.98 -5.94 -12.86
N GLY A 216 6.09 -4.73 -13.40
CA GLY A 216 7.13 -3.77 -12.98
C GLY A 216 8.54 -3.97 -13.56
N VAL A 217 8.76 -4.98 -14.44
CA VAL A 217 10.09 -5.20 -15.07
C VAL A 217 10.38 -4.26 -16.25
N GLY A 218 9.45 -3.37 -16.62
CA GLY A 218 9.64 -2.38 -17.69
C GLY A 218 9.23 -2.84 -19.08
N LYS A 219 8.19 -3.69 -19.22
CA LYS A 219 7.66 -4.12 -20.52
C LYS A 219 7.21 -2.95 -21.40
N THR A 220 6.52 -1.98 -20.82
CA THR A 220 6.04 -0.79 -21.52
C THR A 220 7.18 0.11 -21.98
N ALA A 221 8.26 0.23 -21.18
CA ALA A 221 9.47 0.98 -21.53
C ALA A 221 10.14 0.45 -22.82
N ILE A 222 10.13 -0.88 -23.06
CA ILE A 222 10.66 -1.46 -24.30
C ILE A 222 9.91 -0.92 -25.52
N ILE A 223 8.60 -0.74 -25.41
CA ILE A 223 7.76 -0.23 -26.50
C ILE A 223 7.98 1.28 -26.69
N GLU A 224 8.17 2.01 -25.62
CA GLU A 224 8.58 3.42 -25.66
C GLU A 224 9.95 3.58 -26.31
N GLY A 225 10.92 2.72 -26.00
CA GLY A 225 12.22 2.68 -26.66
C GLY A 225 12.13 2.31 -28.14
N LEU A 226 11.21 1.42 -28.53
CA LEU A 226 10.94 1.13 -29.95
C LEU A 226 10.41 2.39 -30.65
N ALA A 227 9.49 3.14 -30.03
CA ALA A 227 8.97 4.39 -30.59
C ALA A 227 10.09 5.42 -30.81
N GLN A 228 11.03 5.53 -29.83
CA GLN A 228 12.22 6.42 -29.96
C GLN A 228 13.13 5.97 -31.11
N LYS A 229 13.39 4.66 -31.27
CA LYS A 229 14.20 4.14 -32.39
C LYS A 229 13.54 4.38 -33.74
N ILE A 230 12.21 4.27 -33.84
CA ILE A 230 11.47 4.59 -35.08
C ILE A 230 11.61 6.06 -35.43
N VAL A 231 11.49 6.95 -34.45
CA VAL A 231 11.59 8.41 -34.66
C VAL A 231 13.01 8.84 -35.02
N SER A 232 14.04 8.18 -34.42
CA SER A 232 15.45 8.47 -34.74
C SER A 232 15.95 7.84 -36.04
N GLY A 233 15.12 7.02 -36.69
CA GLY A 233 15.49 6.34 -37.94
C GLY A 233 16.44 5.14 -37.76
N ASN A 234 16.65 4.69 -36.49
CA ASN A 234 17.51 3.54 -36.17
C ASN A 234 16.74 2.20 -36.28
N VAL A 235 15.98 2.02 -37.34
CA VAL A 235 15.17 0.84 -37.61
C VAL A 235 15.25 0.48 -39.11
N PRO A 236 14.98 -0.79 -39.50
CA PRO A 236 14.88 -1.16 -40.91
C PRO A 236 13.83 -0.37 -41.68
N GLU A 237 14.05 -0.14 -42.98
CA GLU A 237 13.13 0.63 -43.89
C GLU A 237 11.65 0.26 -43.73
N ILE A 238 11.35 -1.01 -43.45
CA ILE A 238 9.98 -1.54 -43.28
C ILE A 238 9.27 -0.86 -42.08
N LEU A 239 10.03 -0.34 -41.10
CA LEU A 239 9.51 0.23 -39.85
C LEU A 239 9.67 1.76 -39.78
N GLU A 240 10.43 2.40 -40.65
CA GLU A 240 10.75 3.84 -40.61
C GLU A 240 9.51 4.76 -40.64
N ASN A 241 8.47 4.36 -41.37
CA ASN A 241 7.24 5.16 -41.51
C ASN A 241 6.07 4.63 -40.68
N LYS A 242 6.31 3.66 -39.78
CA LYS A 242 5.29 3.10 -38.92
C LYS A 242 4.97 4.02 -37.73
N LYS A 243 3.70 4.04 -37.37
CA LYS A 243 3.20 4.69 -36.16
C LYS A 243 2.88 3.65 -35.09
N LEU A 244 3.31 3.87 -33.88
CA LEU A 244 3.06 2.98 -32.77
C LEU A 244 2.00 3.56 -31.84
N PHE A 245 0.86 2.86 -31.73
CA PHE A 245 -0.28 3.27 -30.92
C PHE A 245 -0.49 2.30 -29.75
N THR A 246 -0.57 2.83 -28.53
CA THR A 246 -1.05 2.07 -27.35
C THR A 246 -2.57 2.16 -27.30
N LEU A 247 -3.26 1.04 -27.11
CA LEU A 247 -4.71 0.98 -26.99
C LEU A 247 -5.12 0.92 -25.50
N ASP A 248 -5.95 1.86 -25.07
CA ASP A 248 -6.54 1.87 -23.73
C ASP A 248 -7.84 1.05 -23.72
N LEU A 249 -7.72 -0.21 -23.27
CA LEU A 249 -8.86 -1.12 -23.16
C LEU A 249 -9.83 -0.70 -22.05
N THR A 250 -9.32 -0.17 -20.95
CA THR A 250 -10.13 0.26 -19.83
C THR A 250 -11.03 1.43 -20.22
N GLY A 251 -10.47 2.41 -20.95
CA GLY A 251 -11.23 3.52 -21.52
C GLY A 251 -12.27 3.07 -22.56
N MET A 252 -12.00 1.98 -23.28
CA MET A 252 -12.97 1.43 -24.25
C MET A 252 -14.16 0.72 -23.59
N VAL A 253 -13.98 0.12 -22.42
CA VAL A 253 -15.06 -0.50 -21.63
C VAL A 253 -15.84 0.57 -20.85
N ALA A 254 -15.18 1.62 -20.41
CA ALA A 254 -15.81 2.69 -19.64
C ALA A 254 -16.94 3.36 -20.42
N GLY A 255 -18.12 3.49 -19.78
CA GLY A 255 -19.30 4.14 -20.36
C GLY A 255 -20.09 3.29 -21.37
N THR A 256 -19.77 2.02 -21.58
CA THR A 256 -20.62 1.10 -22.34
C THR A 256 -21.79 0.64 -21.46
N LYS A 257 -23.02 0.86 -21.93
CA LYS A 257 -24.25 0.35 -21.26
C LYS A 257 -24.58 -1.08 -21.70
N TYR A 258 -24.19 -1.43 -22.91
CA TYR A 258 -24.42 -2.73 -23.51
C TYR A 258 -23.11 -3.32 -23.98
N ARG A 259 -23.00 -4.61 -23.90
CA ARG A 259 -21.83 -5.39 -24.29
C ARG A 259 -21.46 -5.23 -25.78
N GLY A 260 -22.44 -5.10 -26.66
CA GLY A 260 -22.25 -4.86 -28.08
C GLY A 260 -21.49 -3.56 -28.39
N ASP A 261 -21.58 -2.55 -27.52
CA ASP A 261 -20.90 -1.28 -27.74
C ASP A 261 -19.38 -1.43 -27.69
N PHE A 262 -18.87 -2.29 -26.78
CA PHE A 262 -17.43 -2.57 -26.67
C PHE A 262 -16.92 -3.37 -27.89
N GLU A 263 -17.69 -4.39 -28.33
CA GLU A 263 -17.34 -5.19 -29.50
C GLU A 263 -17.31 -4.30 -30.78
N GLU A 264 -18.26 -3.38 -30.92
CA GLU A 264 -18.31 -2.45 -32.04
C GLU A 264 -17.13 -1.47 -32.03
N ARG A 265 -16.73 -0.96 -30.84
CA ARG A 265 -15.54 -0.09 -30.69
C ARG A 265 -14.24 -0.82 -31.08
N ILE A 266 -14.02 -2.04 -30.61
CA ILE A 266 -12.84 -2.84 -31.01
C ILE A 266 -12.85 -3.10 -32.52
N LYS A 267 -13.99 -3.49 -33.07
CA LYS A 267 -14.11 -3.74 -34.50
C LYS A 267 -13.78 -2.48 -35.32
N SER A 268 -14.28 -1.31 -34.94
CA SER A 268 -13.96 -0.04 -35.57
C SER A 268 -12.47 0.26 -35.55
N VAL A 269 -11.80 0.07 -34.41
CA VAL A 269 -10.32 0.23 -34.27
C VAL A 269 -9.57 -0.71 -35.22
N ILE A 270 -9.96 -1.98 -35.28
CA ILE A 270 -9.31 -2.98 -36.17
C ILE A 270 -9.48 -2.57 -37.62
N GLU A 271 -10.68 -2.12 -38.02
CA GLU A 271 -10.95 -1.65 -39.41
C GLU A 271 -10.10 -0.41 -39.75
N GLU A 272 -9.95 0.53 -38.81
CA GLU A 272 -9.11 1.72 -38.98
C GLU A 272 -7.63 1.33 -39.16
N VAL A 273 -7.12 0.44 -38.31
CA VAL A 273 -5.72 -0.03 -38.35
C VAL A 273 -5.46 -0.80 -39.65
N THR A 274 -6.35 -1.70 -40.02
CA THR A 274 -6.23 -2.51 -41.27
C THR A 274 -6.22 -1.61 -42.54
N LYS A 275 -7.04 -0.56 -42.54
CA LYS A 275 -7.07 0.42 -43.67
C LYS A 275 -5.81 1.27 -43.76
N SER A 276 -5.17 1.57 -42.62
CA SER A 276 -4.03 2.49 -42.55
C SER A 276 -2.70 1.86 -42.89
N LYS A 277 -2.52 0.54 -42.74
CA LYS A 277 -1.30 -0.28 -43.02
C LYS A 277 0.01 0.18 -42.35
N ASP A 278 0.07 1.43 -41.88
CA ASP A 278 1.26 2.07 -41.28
C ASP A 278 1.22 2.09 -39.76
N ILE A 279 0.24 1.43 -39.15
CA ILE A 279 0.02 1.42 -37.70
C ILE A 279 0.41 0.06 -37.12
N ILE A 280 1.18 0.11 -36.04
CA ILE A 280 1.46 -1.01 -35.14
C ILE A 280 0.71 -0.74 -33.85
N LEU A 281 -0.14 -1.68 -33.44
CA LEU A 281 -0.85 -1.60 -32.16
C LEU A 281 -0.01 -2.19 -31.06
N PHE A 282 -0.01 -1.52 -29.91
CA PHE A 282 0.46 -2.07 -28.65
C PHE A 282 -0.70 -2.24 -27.68
N ILE A 283 -0.81 -3.40 -27.07
CA ILE A 283 -1.81 -3.71 -26.05
C ILE A 283 -1.11 -4.23 -24.84
N ASP A 284 -1.17 -3.44 -23.77
CA ASP A 284 -0.74 -3.91 -22.47
C ASP A 284 -1.81 -4.82 -21.86
N GLU A 285 -1.39 -5.77 -21.04
CA GLU A 285 -2.27 -6.79 -20.48
C GLU A 285 -3.15 -7.48 -21.55
N VAL A 286 -2.54 -7.88 -22.67
CA VAL A 286 -3.25 -8.47 -23.82
C VAL A 286 -4.14 -9.67 -23.45
N HIS A 287 -3.87 -10.31 -22.31
CA HIS A 287 -4.68 -11.40 -21.78
C HIS A 287 -6.10 -10.95 -21.39
N THR A 288 -6.32 -9.66 -21.08
CA THR A 288 -7.64 -9.12 -20.73
C THR A 288 -8.62 -9.19 -21.91
N ILE A 289 -8.13 -9.05 -23.15
CA ILE A 289 -8.95 -9.23 -24.35
C ILE A 289 -9.23 -10.71 -24.61
N ILE A 290 -8.24 -11.56 -24.30
CA ILE A 290 -8.26 -12.98 -24.68
C ILE A 290 -8.99 -13.82 -23.64
N GLY A 291 -8.99 -13.39 -22.37
CA GLY A 291 -9.58 -14.11 -21.23
C GLY A 291 -10.92 -13.56 -20.73
N ALA A 292 -11.43 -12.48 -21.27
CA ALA A 292 -12.64 -11.82 -20.82
C ALA A 292 -13.96 -12.60 -21.07
N GLY A 293 -13.91 -13.91 -21.26
CA GLY A 293 -15.05 -14.72 -21.69
C GLY A 293 -15.31 -16.01 -20.94
N SER A 294 -14.82 -16.19 -19.71
CA SER A 294 -14.99 -17.45 -18.96
C SER A 294 -16.39 -17.66 -18.33
N ALA A 295 -17.33 -16.73 -18.45
CA ALA A 295 -18.73 -16.98 -18.09
C ALA A 295 -19.48 -17.57 -19.31
N GLU A 296 -20.17 -18.69 -19.13
CA GLU A 296 -20.95 -19.39 -20.16
C GLU A 296 -21.84 -18.40 -20.93
N GLY A 297 -21.57 -18.32 -22.26
CA GLY A 297 -22.35 -17.49 -23.21
C GLY A 297 -21.70 -16.17 -23.65
N SER A 298 -20.41 -15.92 -23.34
CA SER A 298 -19.72 -14.70 -23.68
C SER A 298 -18.89 -14.83 -24.97
N THR A 299 -19.18 -14.00 -25.99
CA THR A 299 -18.35 -13.87 -27.19
C THR A 299 -17.06 -13.17 -26.81
N ASP A 300 -15.93 -13.84 -26.87
CA ASP A 300 -14.60 -13.28 -26.58
C ASP A 300 -14.27 -12.17 -27.57
N ALA A 301 -13.79 -11.01 -27.08
CA ALA A 301 -13.16 -9.98 -27.92
C ALA A 301 -11.99 -10.57 -28.73
N ALA A 302 -11.37 -11.65 -28.25
CA ALA A 302 -10.43 -12.46 -28.99
C ALA A 302 -10.98 -12.99 -30.31
N ASN A 303 -12.26 -13.35 -30.38
CA ASN A 303 -12.88 -13.86 -31.60
C ASN A 303 -12.99 -12.79 -32.71
N ILE A 304 -12.95 -11.51 -32.33
CA ILE A 304 -12.92 -10.40 -33.30
C ILE A 304 -11.49 -10.18 -33.81
N LEU A 305 -10.48 -10.33 -32.94
CA LEU A 305 -9.07 -10.15 -33.29
C LEU A 305 -8.49 -11.33 -34.08
N LYS A 306 -8.87 -12.58 -33.74
CA LYS A 306 -8.32 -13.81 -34.32
C LYS A 306 -8.36 -13.86 -35.85
N PRO A 307 -9.45 -13.52 -36.53
CA PRO A 307 -9.51 -13.58 -37.99
C PRO A 307 -8.53 -12.63 -38.68
N SER A 308 -8.43 -11.39 -38.20
CA SER A 308 -7.55 -10.36 -38.79
C SER A 308 -6.07 -10.62 -38.47
N LEU A 309 -5.77 -11.10 -37.27
CA LEU A 309 -4.42 -11.59 -36.91
C LEU A 309 -4.04 -12.84 -37.73
N ALA A 310 -5.02 -13.74 -37.97
CA ALA A 310 -4.78 -14.96 -38.77
C ALA A 310 -4.45 -14.60 -40.22
N ARG A 311 -5.07 -13.57 -40.81
CA ARG A 311 -4.78 -13.11 -42.15
C ARG A 311 -3.54 -12.21 -42.24
N GLY A 312 -3.00 -11.76 -41.10
CA GLY A 312 -1.85 -10.84 -41.06
C GLY A 312 -2.21 -9.42 -41.59
N GLU A 313 -3.45 -8.98 -41.35
CA GLU A 313 -3.97 -7.70 -41.84
C GLU A 313 -3.35 -6.50 -41.10
N PHE A 314 -2.89 -6.72 -39.85
CA PHE A 314 -2.19 -5.69 -39.04
C PHE A 314 -1.16 -6.35 -38.11
N GLN A 315 -0.30 -5.53 -37.53
CA GLN A 315 0.71 -5.96 -36.57
C GLN A 315 0.31 -5.54 -35.15
N LEU A 316 0.47 -6.46 -34.21
CA LEU A 316 0.14 -6.28 -32.82
C LEU A 316 1.32 -6.67 -31.92
N ILE A 317 1.69 -5.78 -30.99
CA ILE A 317 2.60 -6.08 -29.91
C ILE A 317 1.77 -6.27 -28.64
N GLY A 318 1.89 -7.41 -27.99
CA GLY A 318 1.24 -7.67 -26.70
C GLY A 318 2.23 -7.60 -25.54
N ALA A 319 1.76 -7.21 -24.35
CA ALA A 319 2.50 -7.41 -23.11
C ALA A 319 1.62 -8.17 -22.11
N THR A 320 2.22 -9.08 -21.35
CA THR A 320 1.50 -9.89 -20.36
C THR A 320 2.48 -10.55 -19.36
N THR A 321 1.96 -11.20 -18.33
CA THR A 321 2.76 -12.03 -17.42
C THR A 321 2.98 -13.44 -17.97
N ILE A 322 3.98 -14.16 -17.43
CA ILE A 322 4.27 -15.55 -17.82
C ILE A 322 3.07 -16.45 -17.57
N THR A 323 2.41 -16.29 -16.43
CA THR A 323 1.26 -17.07 -16.01
C THR A 323 0.07 -16.86 -16.95
N GLU A 324 -0.24 -15.61 -17.27
CA GLU A 324 -1.36 -15.27 -18.14
C GLU A 324 -1.10 -15.65 -19.60
N TYR A 325 0.15 -15.56 -20.06
CA TYR A 325 0.54 -16.05 -21.39
C TYR A 325 0.24 -17.53 -21.56
N ARG A 326 0.69 -18.36 -20.59
CA ARG A 326 0.46 -19.81 -20.61
C ARG A 326 -1.03 -20.16 -20.52
N LYS A 327 -1.78 -19.41 -19.69
CA LYS A 327 -3.20 -19.68 -19.46
C LYS A 327 -4.07 -19.32 -20.66
N ASN A 328 -3.81 -18.19 -21.32
CA ASN A 328 -4.72 -17.59 -22.28
C ASN A 328 -4.21 -17.64 -23.74
N ILE A 329 -2.89 -17.53 -24.00
CA ILE A 329 -2.34 -17.47 -25.36
C ILE A 329 -1.83 -18.83 -25.81
N GLU A 330 -1.02 -19.49 -24.99
CA GLU A 330 -0.37 -20.77 -25.33
C GLU A 330 -1.38 -21.92 -25.46
N LYS A 331 -2.50 -21.88 -24.75
CA LYS A 331 -3.60 -22.85 -24.89
C LYS A 331 -4.42 -22.68 -26.17
N ASP A 332 -4.39 -21.51 -26.78
CA ASP A 332 -5.11 -21.21 -28.02
C ASP A 332 -4.18 -21.37 -29.22
N SER A 333 -4.35 -22.49 -29.94
CA SER A 333 -3.51 -22.83 -31.09
C SER A 333 -3.52 -21.79 -32.22
N ALA A 334 -4.56 -20.97 -32.34
CA ALA A 334 -4.65 -19.93 -33.35
C ALA A 334 -3.79 -18.71 -32.96
N LEU A 335 -3.74 -18.36 -31.68
CA LEU A 335 -2.92 -17.27 -31.17
C LEU A 335 -1.46 -17.67 -31.01
N GLU A 336 -1.17 -18.86 -30.51
CA GLU A 336 0.20 -19.39 -30.37
C GLU A 336 0.99 -19.37 -31.68
N ARG A 337 0.32 -19.66 -32.80
CA ARG A 337 0.93 -19.62 -34.13
C ARG A 337 1.19 -18.18 -34.65
N ARG A 338 0.69 -17.15 -33.98
CA ARG A 338 0.77 -15.76 -34.42
C ARG A 338 1.65 -14.90 -33.54
N PHE A 339 1.66 -15.19 -32.26
CA PHE A 339 2.51 -14.50 -31.32
C PHE A 339 3.89 -15.17 -31.20
N GLN A 340 4.92 -14.34 -31.05
CA GLN A 340 6.28 -14.78 -30.73
C GLN A 340 6.66 -14.22 -29.36
N PRO A 341 6.89 -15.07 -28.35
CA PRO A 341 7.27 -14.61 -27.03
C PRO A 341 8.66 -13.96 -27.02
N VAL A 342 8.75 -12.87 -26.29
CA VAL A 342 9.99 -12.15 -25.91
C VAL A 342 10.02 -12.07 -24.40
N THR A 343 10.91 -12.81 -23.76
CA THR A 343 11.02 -12.80 -22.32
C THR A 343 11.72 -11.55 -21.85
N VAL A 344 11.09 -10.81 -20.94
CA VAL A 344 11.62 -9.62 -20.29
C VAL A 344 11.96 -9.99 -18.86
N ALA A 345 13.26 -10.14 -18.58
CA ALA A 345 13.75 -10.44 -17.26
C ALA A 345 13.84 -9.18 -16.38
N GLU A 346 13.84 -9.39 -15.06
CA GLU A 346 14.19 -8.35 -14.11
C GLU A 346 15.63 -7.85 -14.39
N PRO A 347 15.86 -6.53 -14.46
CA PRO A 347 17.21 -6.00 -14.65
C PRO A 347 18.08 -6.33 -13.43
N ASN A 348 19.40 -6.43 -13.65
CA ASN A 348 20.33 -6.54 -12.53
C ASN A 348 20.42 -5.20 -11.77
N GLU A 349 21.06 -5.20 -10.61
CA GLU A 349 21.17 -4.01 -9.76
C GLU A 349 21.89 -2.87 -10.46
N ASP A 350 22.95 -3.15 -11.22
CA ASP A 350 23.75 -2.13 -11.93
C ASP A 350 22.92 -1.49 -13.05
N ASP A 351 22.19 -2.29 -13.84
CA ASP A 351 21.30 -1.77 -14.87
C ASP A 351 20.13 -0.96 -14.25
N ALA A 352 19.59 -1.41 -13.11
CA ALA A 352 18.56 -0.66 -12.42
C ALA A 352 19.06 0.70 -11.93
N VAL A 353 20.30 0.79 -11.41
CA VAL A 353 20.91 2.08 -11.03
C VAL A 353 21.03 3.01 -12.24
N LEU A 354 21.45 2.48 -13.41
CA LEU A 354 21.53 3.28 -14.64
C LEU A 354 20.16 3.78 -15.11
N ILE A 355 19.13 2.94 -15.02
CA ILE A 355 17.75 3.33 -15.34
C ILE A 355 17.28 4.47 -14.43
N LEU A 356 17.49 4.35 -13.13
CA LEU A 356 17.08 5.37 -12.16
C LEU A 356 17.84 6.67 -12.34
N LYS A 357 19.15 6.60 -12.67
CA LYS A 357 19.95 7.79 -13.02
C LYS A 357 19.40 8.51 -14.24
N GLY A 358 18.93 7.78 -15.24
CA GLY A 358 18.29 8.37 -16.42
C GLY A 358 16.92 9.00 -16.15
N LEU A 359 16.21 8.56 -15.12
CA LEU A 359 14.93 9.11 -14.70
C LEU A 359 15.05 10.25 -13.68
N LYS A 360 16.19 10.37 -13.01
CA LYS A 360 16.50 11.30 -11.92
C LYS A 360 16.00 12.73 -12.18
N ASP A 361 16.40 13.31 -13.31
CA ASP A 361 16.12 14.72 -13.63
C ASP A 361 14.61 15.01 -13.71
N LYS A 362 13.81 14.04 -14.16
CA LYS A 362 12.35 14.18 -14.24
C LYS A 362 11.69 14.13 -12.87
N TYR A 363 12.15 13.23 -12.00
CA TYR A 363 11.65 13.15 -10.61
C TYR A 363 12.09 14.39 -9.81
N GLU A 364 13.31 14.88 -9.98
CA GLU A 364 13.77 16.13 -9.39
C GLU A 364 12.94 17.34 -9.85
N ALA A 365 12.62 17.41 -11.13
CA ALA A 365 11.77 18.46 -11.67
C ALA A 365 10.32 18.40 -11.16
N HIS A 366 9.76 17.18 -11.01
CA HIS A 366 8.40 16.99 -10.53
C HIS A 366 8.25 17.34 -9.04
N HIS A 367 9.14 16.84 -8.20
CA HIS A 367 9.07 17.04 -6.75
C HIS A 367 9.78 18.32 -6.30
N LYS A 368 10.57 18.95 -7.16
CA LYS A 368 11.39 20.15 -6.84
C LYS A 368 12.41 19.90 -5.70
N VAL A 369 12.89 18.66 -5.59
CA VAL A 369 13.89 18.21 -4.63
C VAL A 369 15.12 17.68 -5.38
N ARG A 370 16.28 17.65 -4.75
CA ARG A 370 17.47 17.01 -5.29
C ARG A 370 17.56 15.56 -4.84
N ILE A 371 17.93 14.65 -5.73
CA ILE A 371 18.13 13.23 -5.43
C ILE A 371 19.63 12.92 -5.52
N THR A 372 20.22 12.43 -4.43
CA THR A 372 21.65 12.06 -4.43
C THR A 372 21.88 10.76 -5.19
N ASP A 373 23.07 10.58 -5.75
CA ASP A 373 23.43 9.32 -6.41
C ASP A 373 23.48 8.16 -5.40
N ASP A 374 23.86 8.44 -4.15
CA ASP A 374 23.88 7.46 -3.08
C ASP A 374 22.46 7.02 -2.72
N ALA A 375 21.48 7.92 -2.73
CA ALA A 375 20.06 7.55 -2.54
C ALA A 375 19.56 6.60 -3.65
N ILE A 376 19.99 6.81 -4.90
CA ILE A 376 19.63 5.92 -6.01
C ILE A 376 20.23 4.51 -5.81
N VAL A 377 21.52 4.45 -5.49
CA VAL A 377 22.19 3.16 -5.21
C VAL A 377 21.54 2.46 -4.04
N SER A 378 21.23 3.19 -2.97
CA SER A 378 20.54 2.65 -1.78
C SER A 378 19.12 2.22 -2.09
N ALA A 379 18.36 2.95 -2.91
CA ALA A 379 17.02 2.55 -3.33
C ALA A 379 17.02 1.20 -4.05
N VAL A 380 17.98 0.99 -4.97
CA VAL A 380 18.11 -0.29 -5.68
C VAL A 380 18.54 -1.41 -4.73
N LYS A 381 19.58 -1.23 -3.93
CA LYS A 381 20.10 -2.26 -3.02
C LYS A 381 19.11 -2.62 -1.93
N LEU A 382 18.51 -1.61 -1.29
CA LEU A 382 17.54 -1.85 -0.21
C LEU A 382 16.25 -2.46 -0.75
N SER A 383 15.74 -2.02 -1.92
CA SER A 383 14.57 -2.64 -2.52
C SER A 383 14.83 -4.08 -2.96
N SER A 384 16.00 -4.36 -3.53
CA SER A 384 16.41 -5.72 -3.93
C SER A 384 16.46 -6.65 -2.73
N ARG A 385 16.98 -6.16 -1.59
CA ARG A 385 17.18 -6.95 -0.37
C ARG A 385 15.91 -7.10 0.48
N TYR A 386 15.11 -6.05 0.60
CA TYR A 386 14.02 -5.97 1.58
C TYR A 386 12.61 -6.08 0.99
N ILE A 387 12.43 -5.78 -0.32
CA ILE A 387 11.15 -5.85 -1.01
C ILE A 387 11.18 -7.01 -1.99
N THR A 388 10.63 -8.16 -1.57
CA THR A 388 10.70 -9.42 -2.35
C THR A 388 9.45 -9.71 -3.16
N ASP A 389 8.36 -8.98 -2.93
CA ASP A 389 7.07 -9.15 -3.60
C ASP A 389 6.91 -8.34 -4.88
N ARG A 390 7.89 -7.47 -5.20
CA ARG A 390 7.94 -6.61 -6.38
C ARG A 390 9.28 -6.75 -7.10
N PHE A 391 9.35 -6.27 -8.34
CA PHE A 391 10.51 -6.43 -9.21
C PHE A 391 11.18 -5.09 -9.53
N LEU A 392 12.48 -5.12 -9.80
CA LEU A 392 13.22 -3.96 -10.33
C LEU A 392 12.80 -3.71 -11.80
N PRO A 393 12.82 -2.46 -12.25
CA PRO A 393 13.20 -1.23 -11.55
C PRO A 393 12.06 -0.59 -10.75
N ASP A 394 10.82 -1.04 -10.91
CA ASP A 394 9.59 -0.42 -10.40
C ASP A 394 9.64 -0.17 -8.89
N LYS A 395 10.00 -1.21 -8.10
CA LYS A 395 10.11 -1.08 -6.64
C LYS A 395 11.13 -0.03 -6.17
N ALA A 396 12.19 0.19 -6.93
CA ALA A 396 13.20 1.20 -6.59
C ALA A 396 12.75 2.60 -7.04
N ILE A 397 12.02 2.71 -8.15
CA ILE A 397 11.37 3.93 -8.61
C ILE A 397 10.35 4.40 -7.59
N ASP A 398 9.47 3.51 -7.13
CA ASP A 398 8.47 3.81 -6.11
C ASP A 398 9.09 4.34 -4.81
N LEU A 399 10.23 3.76 -4.37
CA LEU A 399 10.95 4.25 -3.20
C LEU A 399 11.47 5.68 -3.36
N ILE A 400 12.02 5.99 -4.53
CA ILE A 400 12.52 7.34 -4.82
C ILE A 400 11.37 8.33 -4.91
N ASP A 401 10.26 7.96 -5.54
CA ASP A 401 9.09 8.80 -5.69
C ASP A 401 8.47 9.15 -4.33
N GLU A 402 8.30 8.14 -3.45
CA GLU A 402 7.79 8.35 -2.10
C GLU A 402 8.77 9.15 -1.22
N ALA A 403 10.09 8.89 -1.33
CA ALA A 403 11.11 9.65 -0.60
C ALA A 403 11.11 11.12 -1.01
N ALA A 404 11.06 11.40 -2.30
CA ALA A 404 11.01 12.75 -2.83
C ALA A 404 9.72 13.48 -2.39
N SER A 405 8.57 12.78 -2.43
CA SER A 405 7.31 13.29 -1.93
C SER A 405 7.36 13.64 -0.44
N ARG A 406 7.91 12.74 0.39
CA ARG A 406 8.04 12.95 1.84
C ARG A 406 8.97 14.10 2.18
N VAL A 407 10.13 14.19 1.52
CA VAL A 407 11.08 15.30 1.70
C VAL A 407 10.41 16.62 1.33
N ARG A 408 9.65 16.67 0.24
CA ARG A 408 8.89 17.85 -0.16
C ARG A 408 7.83 18.22 0.87
N LEU A 409 7.07 17.27 1.40
CA LEU A 409 6.06 17.52 2.44
C LEU A 409 6.69 18.07 3.71
N ASN A 410 7.81 17.49 4.14
CA ASN A 410 8.54 17.95 5.32
C ASN A 410 9.10 19.38 5.12
N ALA A 411 9.63 19.67 3.93
CA ALA A 411 10.08 21.02 3.58
C ALA A 411 8.92 22.03 3.48
N SER A 412 7.70 21.57 3.17
CA SER A 412 6.51 22.41 3.09
C SER A 412 5.75 22.54 4.41
N ALA A 413 6.14 21.81 5.44
CA ALA A 413 5.51 21.89 6.76
C ALA A 413 5.82 23.25 7.40
N ALA A 414 4.78 23.98 7.81
CA ALA A 414 4.94 25.27 8.47
C ALA A 414 5.71 25.10 9.79
N PRO A 415 6.72 25.95 10.06
CA PRO A 415 7.45 25.93 11.30
C PRO A 415 6.52 26.05 12.52
N GLU A 416 6.94 25.48 13.63
CA GLU A 416 6.16 25.47 14.88
C GLU A 416 5.82 26.91 15.35
N ILE A 417 6.73 27.85 15.08
CA ILE A 417 6.55 29.29 15.34
C ILE A 417 5.33 29.88 14.61
N LEU A 418 5.07 29.48 13.37
CA LEU A 418 3.90 29.95 12.63
C LEU A 418 2.60 29.40 13.22
N LYS A 419 2.60 28.13 13.67
CA LYS A 419 1.45 27.53 14.35
C LYS A 419 1.15 28.18 15.69
N GLU A 420 2.21 28.48 16.48
CA GLU A 420 2.06 29.19 17.74
C GLU A 420 1.50 30.63 17.54
N LEU A 421 1.95 31.33 16.49
CA LEU A 421 1.42 32.64 16.16
C LEU A 421 -0.04 32.60 15.68
N GLU A 422 -0.42 31.57 14.89
CA GLU A 422 -1.82 31.32 14.50
C GLU A 422 -2.71 31.09 15.72
N GLU A 423 -2.25 30.27 16.67
CA GLU A 423 -2.98 29.99 17.91
C GLU A 423 -3.11 31.25 18.80
N GLN A 424 -2.05 32.07 18.90
CA GLN A 424 -2.08 33.31 19.60
C GLN A 424 -3.04 34.34 18.95
N ILE A 425 -3.08 34.40 17.62
CA ILE A 425 -4.02 35.23 16.87
C ILE A 425 -5.45 34.79 17.12
N ALA A 426 -5.74 33.49 17.04
CA ALA A 426 -7.08 32.94 17.27
C ALA A 426 -7.57 33.20 18.71
N ASN A 427 -6.70 33.02 19.71
CA ASN A 427 -7.02 33.34 21.12
C ASN A 427 -7.28 34.84 21.34
N THR A 428 -6.44 35.72 20.79
CA THR A 428 -6.61 37.17 20.89
C THR A 428 -7.88 37.65 20.17
N GLU A 429 -8.27 36.99 19.05
CA GLU A 429 -9.51 37.28 18.33
C GLU A 429 -10.75 36.87 19.14
N SER A 430 -10.69 35.72 19.84
CA SER A 430 -11.74 35.28 20.76
C SER A 430 -11.89 36.23 21.98
N GLU A 431 -10.77 36.62 22.61
CA GLU A 431 -10.76 37.58 23.72
C GLU A 431 -11.31 38.96 23.32
N LYS A 432 -10.98 39.41 22.11
CA LYS A 432 -11.52 40.66 21.53
C LYS A 432 -13.04 40.59 21.34
N ASP A 433 -13.55 39.47 20.81
CA ASP A 433 -14.98 39.28 20.60
C ASP A 433 -15.74 39.21 21.94
N GLU A 434 -15.15 38.60 22.98
CA GLU A 434 -15.69 38.60 24.33
C GLU A 434 -15.73 40.02 24.94
N ALA A 435 -14.64 40.80 24.78
CA ALA A 435 -14.59 42.19 25.25
C ALA A 435 -15.61 43.09 24.52
N ILE A 436 -15.85 42.90 23.25
CA ILE A 436 -16.89 43.58 22.47
C ILE A 436 -18.29 43.22 23.01
N ASN A 437 -18.54 41.91 23.25
CA ASN A 437 -19.83 41.46 23.79
C ASN A 437 -20.10 41.98 25.21
N SER A 438 -19.02 42.18 26.01
CA SER A 438 -19.04 42.71 27.37
C SER A 438 -19.09 44.24 27.43
N GLN A 439 -19.08 44.94 26.26
CA GLN A 439 -19.04 46.43 26.11
C GLN A 439 -17.78 47.08 26.71
N GLU A 440 -16.66 46.32 26.83
CA GLU A 440 -15.36 46.82 27.32
C GLU A 440 -14.51 47.37 26.14
N PHE A 441 -14.91 48.52 25.60
CA PHE A 441 -14.34 49.07 24.36
C PHE A 441 -12.85 49.43 24.43
N GLU A 442 -12.34 49.81 25.61
CA GLU A 442 -10.91 50.11 25.80
C GLU A 442 -10.06 48.84 25.71
N GLN A 443 -10.53 47.75 26.30
CA GLN A 443 -9.84 46.45 26.21
C GLN A 443 -9.91 45.89 24.79
N ALA A 444 -11.06 46.00 24.13
CA ALA A 444 -11.23 45.59 22.73
C ALA A 444 -10.30 46.35 21.77
N ALA A 445 -10.05 47.65 22.03
CA ALA A 445 -9.09 48.44 21.25
C ALA A 445 -7.65 47.98 21.46
N ALA A 446 -7.24 47.71 22.71
CA ALA A 446 -5.91 47.19 23.03
C ALA A 446 -5.68 45.80 22.44
N LEU A 447 -6.68 44.91 22.47
CA LEU A 447 -6.63 43.58 21.89
C LEU A 447 -6.55 43.61 20.36
N ARG A 448 -7.21 44.55 19.71
CA ARG A 448 -7.12 44.80 18.25
C ARG A 448 -5.71 45.22 17.84
N ASP A 449 -5.05 46.10 18.61
CA ASP A 449 -3.68 46.53 18.34
C ASP A 449 -2.70 45.35 18.52
N LYS A 450 -2.94 44.50 19.54
CA LYS A 450 -2.18 43.27 19.76
C LYS A 450 -2.37 42.28 18.61
N GLU A 451 -3.60 42.05 18.16
CA GLU A 451 -3.94 41.22 16.99
C GLU A 451 -3.22 41.70 15.74
N ASN A 452 -3.25 43.00 15.45
CA ASN A 452 -2.58 43.58 14.28
C ASN A 452 -1.06 43.36 14.33
N ASN A 453 -0.45 43.53 15.51
CA ASN A 453 0.97 43.28 15.71
C ASN A 453 1.34 41.79 15.52
N LEU A 454 0.50 40.87 16.00
CA LEU A 454 0.69 39.41 15.80
C LEU A 454 0.54 39.04 14.33
N LYS A 455 -0.45 39.60 13.63
CA LYS A 455 -0.64 39.38 12.17
C LYS A 455 0.55 39.92 11.35
N GLN A 456 1.11 41.07 11.71
CA GLN A 456 2.32 41.58 11.06
C GLN A 456 3.53 40.67 11.28
N LYS A 457 3.70 40.16 12.51
CA LYS A 457 4.78 39.19 12.80
C LYS A 457 4.60 37.89 12.05
N TYR A 458 3.36 37.38 11.98
CA TYR A 458 3.02 36.17 11.23
C TYR A 458 3.34 36.33 9.73
N GLU A 459 2.95 37.45 9.13
CA GLU A 459 3.24 37.74 7.73
C GLU A 459 4.75 37.85 7.47
N ALA A 460 5.50 38.54 8.34
CA ALA A 460 6.94 38.65 8.21
C ALA A 460 7.68 37.31 8.36
N GLU A 461 7.28 36.46 9.31
CA GLU A 461 7.85 35.15 9.47
C GLU A 461 7.46 34.19 8.32
N LYS A 462 6.24 34.32 7.82
CA LYS A 462 5.77 33.57 6.64
C LYS A 462 6.53 33.93 5.35
N GLU A 463 6.83 35.23 5.16
CA GLU A 463 7.63 35.66 4.02
C GLU A 463 9.07 35.12 4.12
N LYS A 464 9.70 35.20 5.29
CA LYS A 464 11.04 34.61 5.52
C LYS A 464 11.04 33.12 5.25
N TRP A 465 10.08 32.40 5.77
CA TRP A 465 9.94 30.96 5.55
C TRP A 465 9.74 30.63 4.07
N HIS A 466 8.95 31.43 3.33
CA HIS A 466 8.80 31.28 1.89
C HIS A 466 10.11 31.55 1.11
N GLU A 467 10.90 32.54 1.52
CA GLU A 467 12.20 32.83 0.92
C GLU A 467 13.23 31.73 1.23
N GLU A 468 13.28 31.25 2.47
CA GLU A 468 14.16 30.15 2.87
C GLU A 468 13.80 28.84 2.17
N ASN A 469 12.51 28.49 2.07
CA ASN A 469 12.05 27.32 1.35
C ASN A 469 12.23 27.41 -0.17
N ALA A 470 12.18 28.60 -0.75
CA ALA A 470 12.49 28.81 -2.17
C ALA A 470 13.98 28.58 -2.47
N LEU A 471 14.86 28.76 -1.49
CA LEU A 471 16.30 28.59 -1.59
C LEU A 471 16.76 27.16 -1.21
N SER A 472 16.10 26.53 -0.23
CA SER A 472 16.43 25.16 0.21
C SER A 472 15.66 24.12 -0.61
N ARG A 473 16.28 23.66 -1.69
CA ARG A 473 15.81 22.41 -2.34
C ARG A 473 16.08 21.27 -1.37
N GLY A 474 15.02 20.64 -0.85
CA GLY A 474 15.17 19.44 -0.04
C GLY A 474 16.02 18.39 -0.78
N GLU A 475 16.86 17.66 -0.06
CA GLU A 475 17.72 16.64 -0.64
C GLU A 475 17.27 15.26 -0.17
N VAL A 476 17.07 14.34 -1.11
CA VAL A 476 16.77 12.94 -0.83
C VAL A 476 18.08 12.21 -0.59
N THR A 477 18.27 11.72 0.62
CA THR A 477 19.46 11.00 1.07
C THR A 477 19.20 9.50 1.22
N GLU A 478 20.26 8.72 1.42
CA GLU A 478 20.19 7.30 1.76
C GLU A 478 19.31 7.04 2.99
N GLU A 479 19.37 7.91 4.01
CA GLU A 479 18.56 7.78 5.22
C GLU A 479 17.08 7.90 4.95
N ASN A 480 16.66 8.79 4.05
CA ASN A 480 15.26 8.93 3.65
C ASN A 480 14.74 7.65 3.00
N ILE A 481 15.54 7.06 2.11
CA ILE A 481 15.21 5.77 1.47
C ILE A 481 15.10 4.66 2.53
N ALA A 482 16.07 4.57 3.45
CA ALA A 482 16.06 3.58 4.51
C ALA A 482 14.84 3.71 5.44
N GLN A 483 14.40 4.95 5.74
CA GLN A 483 13.18 5.20 6.52
C GLN A 483 11.92 4.67 5.81
N ILE A 484 11.80 4.87 4.50
CA ILE A 484 10.64 4.38 3.74
C ILE A 484 10.63 2.85 3.67
N VAL A 485 11.78 2.25 3.38
CA VAL A 485 11.90 0.79 3.41
C VAL A 485 11.51 0.25 4.80
N SER A 486 11.90 0.93 5.88
CA SER A 486 11.50 0.56 7.24
C SER A 486 9.99 0.62 7.45
N VAL A 487 9.32 1.64 6.90
CA VAL A 487 7.86 1.78 6.99
C VAL A 487 7.15 0.68 6.18
N TRP A 488 7.63 0.37 4.98
CA TRP A 488 7.00 -0.64 4.11
C TRP A 488 7.18 -2.06 4.61
N THR A 489 8.38 -2.37 5.11
CA THR A 489 8.74 -3.74 5.52
C THR A 489 8.54 -4.02 7.00
N GLY A 490 8.36 -2.97 7.81
CA GLY A 490 8.35 -3.07 9.28
C GLY A 490 9.73 -3.38 9.90
N VAL A 491 10.81 -3.40 9.09
CA VAL A 491 12.18 -3.65 9.55
C VAL A 491 12.87 -2.32 9.78
N PRO A 492 13.51 -2.05 10.92
CA PRO A 492 14.20 -0.79 11.19
C PRO A 492 15.50 -0.65 10.38
N VAL A 493 15.37 -0.47 9.06
CA VAL A 493 16.51 -0.39 8.13
C VAL A 493 17.35 0.87 8.36
N ALA A 494 16.72 1.95 8.81
CA ALA A 494 17.40 3.22 9.10
C ALA A 494 18.42 3.15 10.27
N GLN A 495 18.34 2.13 11.14
CA GLN A 495 19.24 1.93 12.28
C GLN A 495 20.36 0.90 11.98
N LEU A 496 20.50 0.44 10.73
CA LEU A 496 21.30 -0.74 10.41
C LEU A 496 22.77 -0.46 10.03
N THR A 497 23.22 0.80 10.00
CA THR A 497 24.57 1.08 9.45
C THR A 497 25.70 1.03 10.48
N GLU A 498 25.57 1.65 11.64
CA GLU A 498 26.61 1.56 12.69
C GLU A 498 26.10 0.92 13.99
N GLU A 499 24.85 1.15 14.35
CA GLU A 499 24.23 0.59 15.57
C GLU A 499 23.97 -0.93 15.48
N GLU A 500 23.82 -1.52 14.28
CA GLU A 500 23.55 -2.96 14.14
C GLU A 500 24.72 -3.80 14.64
N SER A 501 25.93 -3.41 14.37
CA SER A 501 27.13 -4.13 14.87
C SER A 501 27.20 -4.12 16.40
N GLU A 502 26.93 -2.97 17.02
CA GLU A 502 26.86 -2.87 18.48
C GLU A 502 25.68 -3.66 19.08
N ARG A 503 24.52 -3.61 18.44
CA ARG A 503 23.32 -4.33 18.84
C ARG A 503 23.52 -5.83 18.74
N LEU A 504 24.11 -6.34 17.67
CA LEU A 504 24.50 -7.74 17.54
C LEU A 504 25.53 -8.18 18.60
N LEU A 505 26.44 -7.31 18.99
CA LEU A 505 27.37 -7.57 20.10
C LEU A 505 26.64 -7.63 21.46
N ARG A 506 25.61 -6.83 21.65
CA ARG A 506 24.77 -6.80 22.89
C ARG A 506 23.63 -7.81 22.88
N LEU A 507 23.41 -8.55 21.76
CA LEU A 507 22.29 -9.47 21.58
C LEU A 507 22.14 -10.47 22.75
N GLU A 508 23.21 -11.01 23.28
CA GLU A 508 23.18 -11.91 24.42
C GLU A 508 22.58 -11.23 25.68
N LYS A 509 22.98 -9.98 25.94
CA LYS A 509 22.42 -9.21 27.08
C LYS A 509 20.94 -8.90 26.88
N GLU A 510 20.55 -8.53 25.68
CA GLU A 510 19.14 -8.26 25.35
C GLU A 510 18.26 -9.51 25.51
N LEU A 511 18.76 -10.66 25.08
CA LEU A 511 18.05 -11.93 25.29
C LEU A 511 17.95 -12.30 26.77
N HIS A 512 19.01 -12.09 27.57
CA HIS A 512 18.99 -12.33 29.00
C HIS A 512 18.10 -11.38 29.80
N ASN A 513 17.79 -10.21 29.27
CA ASN A 513 16.78 -9.33 29.88
C ASN A 513 15.41 -10.00 30.00
N ARG A 514 15.08 -10.91 29.07
CA ARG A 514 13.79 -11.63 29.05
C ARG A 514 13.92 -13.09 29.48
N ILE A 515 15.02 -13.76 29.16
CA ILE A 515 15.26 -15.17 29.42
C ILE A 515 16.14 -15.30 30.64
N VAL A 516 15.66 -16.05 31.62
CA VAL A 516 16.40 -16.39 32.83
C VAL A 516 17.06 -17.75 32.63
N GLY A 517 18.30 -17.88 33.01
CA GLY A 517 19.09 -19.09 32.80
C GLY A 517 19.39 -19.37 31.34
N GLN A 518 19.52 -20.65 30.96
CA GLN A 518 19.68 -21.12 29.56
C GLN A 518 20.87 -20.48 28.83
N ASN A 519 21.99 -20.23 29.52
CA ASN A 519 23.13 -19.47 28.98
C ASN A 519 23.73 -20.09 27.71
N GLU A 520 23.79 -21.43 27.65
CA GLU A 520 24.30 -22.14 26.46
C GLU A 520 23.40 -21.88 25.26
N ALA A 521 22.06 -21.90 25.47
CA ALA A 521 21.09 -21.68 24.41
C ALA A 521 21.17 -20.26 23.85
N VAL A 522 21.22 -19.27 24.73
CA VAL A 522 21.32 -17.86 24.36
C VAL A 522 22.62 -17.59 23.61
N THR A 523 23.73 -18.08 24.10
CA THR A 523 25.06 -17.91 23.48
C THR A 523 25.13 -18.60 22.09
N ALA A 524 24.60 -19.82 21.95
CA ALA A 524 24.60 -20.55 20.69
C ALA A 524 23.78 -19.83 19.62
N VAL A 525 22.55 -19.39 19.97
CA VAL A 525 21.68 -18.61 19.10
C VAL A 525 22.36 -17.31 18.67
N ALA A 526 22.90 -16.55 19.62
CA ALA A 526 23.55 -15.27 19.33
C ALA A 526 24.78 -15.42 18.40
N LYS A 527 25.60 -16.44 18.62
CA LYS A 527 26.75 -16.75 17.75
C LYS A 527 26.32 -17.12 16.34
N ALA A 528 25.30 -17.95 16.18
CA ALA A 528 24.82 -18.38 14.86
C ALA A 528 24.23 -17.19 14.08
N ILE A 529 23.47 -16.33 14.76
CA ILE A 529 22.90 -15.12 14.15
C ILE A 529 23.99 -14.14 13.73
N ARG A 530 25.00 -13.90 14.57
CA ARG A 530 26.15 -13.06 14.20
C ARG A 530 26.83 -13.60 12.95
N ARG A 531 27.07 -14.91 12.84
CA ARG A 531 27.65 -15.53 11.62
C ARG A 531 26.80 -15.29 10.40
N GLY A 532 25.47 -15.44 10.52
CA GLY A 532 24.54 -15.22 9.40
C GLY A 532 24.51 -13.77 8.93
N ARG A 533 24.56 -12.81 9.84
CA ARG A 533 24.50 -11.37 9.52
C ARG A 533 25.80 -10.79 8.98
N VAL A 534 26.95 -11.27 9.42
CA VAL A 534 28.27 -10.83 8.91
C VAL A 534 28.57 -11.37 7.50
N GLY A 535 27.67 -12.22 6.95
CA GLY A 535 27.85 -12.75 5.59
C GLY A 535 28.83 -13.92 5.48
N LEU A 536 29.24 -14.53 6.60
CA LEU A 536 30.11 -15.72 6.62
C LEU A 536 29.34 -17.02 6.33
N LYS A 537 28.01 -16.96 6.17
CA LYS A 537 27.13 -18.08 5.84
C LYS A 537 26.78 -18.05 4.34
N ASP A 538 26.40 -19.22 3.81
CA ASP A 538 25.90 -19.31 2.44
C ASP A 538 24.66 -18.38 2.26
N PRO A 539 24.72 -17.43 1.32
CA PRO A 539 23.65 -16.45 1.09
C PRO A 539 22.34 -17.09 0.63
N LYS A 540 22.34 -18.35 0.24
CA LYS A 540 21.12 -19.08 -0.13
C LYS A 540 20.35 -19.60 1.07
N ARG A 541 20.95 -19.72 2.24
CA ARG A 541 20.30 -20.32 3.44
C ARG A 541 19.63 -19.27 4.32
N PRO A 542 18.65 -19.66 5.16
CA PRO A 542 18.08 -18.80 6.20
C PRO A 542 19.14 -18.21 7.13
N ILE A 543 18.87 -17.07 7.81
CA ILE A 543 19.81 -16.44 8.75
C ILE A 543 20.28 -17.42 9.82
N GLY A 544 19.36 -18.23 10.37
CA GLY A 544 19.64 -19.27 11.36
C GLY A 544 18.57 -20.35 11.33
N SER A 545 18.97 -21.57 11.62
CA SER A 545 18.08 -22.73 11.75
C SER A 545 18.44 -23.53 13.00
N PHE A 546 17.46 -23.74 13.91
CA PHE A 546 17.70 -24.32 15.22
C PHE A 546 16.68 -25.39 15.55
N ILE A 547 17.12 -26.43 16.26
CA ILE A 547 16.23 -27.37 16.97
C ILE A 547 16.40 -27.15 18.47
N PHE A 548 15.31 -26.79 19.17
CA PHE A 548 15.26 -26.61 20.61
C PHE A 548 14.67 -27.86 21.27
N LEU A 549 15.50 -28.58 21.99
CA LEU A 549 15.14 -29.79 22.71
C LEU A 549 14.96 -29.53 24.19
N GLY A 550 14.04 -30.18 24.84
CA GLY A 550 13.90 -30.12 26.29
C GLY A 550 12.45 -30.18 26.77
N PRO A 551 12.25 -30.23 28.09
CA PRO A 551 10.92 -30.34 28.70
C PRO A 551 10.05 -29.11 28.44
N THR A 552 8.76 -29.21 28.71
CA THR A 552 7.84 -28.09 28.59
C THR A 552 8.11 -27.03 29.68
N GLY A 553 7.85 -25.75 29.39
CA GLY A 553 7.94 -24.66 30.39
C GLY A 553 9.35 -24.20 30.74
N VAL A 554 10.40 -24.58 30.00
CA VAL A 554 11.79 -24.14 30.24
C VAL A 554 12.21 -22.87 29.46
N GLY A 555 11.28 -22.24 28.69
CA GLY A 555 11.54 -20.99 28.01
C GLY A 555 11.79 -21.08 26.51
N LYS A 556 11.59 -22.24 25.84
CA LYS A 556 11.80 -22.41 24.38
C LYS A 556 11.06 -21.37 23.54
N THR A 557 9.75 -21.24 23.73
CA THR A 557 8.89 -20.30 23.00
C THR A 557 9.19 -18.85 23.37
N GLU A 558 9.57 -18.58 24.63
CA GLU A 558 9.92 -17.23 25.09
C GLU A 558 11.22 -16.74 24.46
N LEU A 559 12.21 -17.63 24.25
CA LEU A 559 13.42 -17.29 23.53
C LEU A 559 13.11 -16.91 22.07
N CYS A 560 12.14 -17.58 21.43
CA CYS A 560 11.71 -17.21 20.07
C CYS A 560 11.10 -15.80 20.01
N LYS A 561 10.27 -15.43 21.02
CA LYS A 561 9.69 -14.09 21.13
C LYS A 561 10.76 -13.04 21.43
N ALA A 562 11.66 -13.32 22.39
CA ALA A 562 12.77 -12.43 22.70
C ALA A 562 13.64 -12.18 21.47
N LEU A 563 13.89 -13.24 20.68
CA LEU A 563 14.66 -13.14 19.46
C LEU A 563 13.94 -12.31 18.38
N ALA A 564 12.64 -12.49 18.19
CA ALA A 564 11.85 -11.69 17.25
C ALA A 564 11.90 -10.19 17.61
N THR A 565 11.78 -9.86 18.90
CA THR A 565 11.91 -8.47 19.39
C THR A 565 13.32 -7.93 19.21
N ALA A 566 14.35 -8.70 19.56
CA ALA A 566 15.73 -8.28 19.46
C ALA A 566 16.21 -8.08 18.01
N MET A 567 15.75 -8.96 17.09
CA MET A 567 16.18 -8.94 15.68
C MET A 567 15.34 -8.03 14.80
N PHE A 568 14.02 -8.01 15.01
CA PHE A 568 13.05 -7.38 14.13
C PHE A 568 12.19 -6.30 14.81
N GLY A 569 12.50 -5.98 16.07
CA GLY A 569 11.86 -4.88 16.82
C GLY A 569 10.47 -5.16 17.38
N ASN A 570 9.80 -6.26 16.97
CA ASN A 570 8.43 -6.56 17.39
C ASN A 570 8.21 -8.07 17.59
N GLU A 571 7.49 -8.44 18.65
CA GLU A 571 7.06 -9.83 18.87
C GLU A 571 6.15 -10.40 17.78
N ASN A 572 5.37 -9.55 17.11
CA ASN A 572 4.46 -9.94 16.04
C ASN A 572 5.20 -10.44 14.77
N MET A 573 6.52 -10.20 14.68
CA MET A 573 7.35 -10.75 13.62
C MET A 573 7.68 -12.24 13.86
N MET A 574 7.01 -12.89 14.82
CA MET A 574 7.08 -14.33 15.03
C MET A 574 5.86 -15.04 14.42
N ILE A 575 6.13 -15.92 13.45
CA ILE A 575 5.14 -16.81 12.85
C ILE A 575 5.18 -18.15 13.60
N ARG A 576 4.16 -18.45 14.40
CA ARG A 576 4.04 -19.72 15.09
C ARG A 576 3.14 -20.69 14.33
N LEU A 577 3.60 -21.93 14.16
CA LEU A 577 2.89 -23.04 13.56
C LEU A 577 2.98 -24.24 14.51
N ASP A 578 1.84 -24.70 15.00
CA ASP A 578 1.73 -25.89 15.85
C ASP A 578 1.64 -27.15 14.97
N MET A 579 2.65 -28.01 15.03
CA MET A 579 2.71 -29.18 14.18
C MET A 579 1.70 -30.26 14.54
N SER A 580 1.05 -30.16 15.69
CA SER A 580 -0.09 -31.02 16.04
C SER A 580 -1.28 -30.84 15.07
N GLU A 581 -1.41 -29.67 14.41
CA GLU A 581 -2.42 -29.41 13.41
C GLU A 581 -2.07 -30.00 12.03
N TYR A 582 -0.81 -30.43 11.83
CA TYR A 582 -0.25 -30.87 10.54
C TYR A 582 0.24 -32.33 10.58
N MET A 583 -0.50 -33.19 11.29
CA MET A 583 -0.20 -34.62 11.40
C MET A 583 -0.64 -35.42 10.19
N GLU A 584 -1.61 -34.91 9.42
CA GLU A 584 -2.19 -35.61 8.27
C GLU A 584 -1.74 -34.99 6.95
N LYS A 585 -1.60 -35.79 5.89
CA LYS A 585 -1.11 -35.35 4.59
C LYS A 585 -1.91 -34.20 3.99
N HIS A 586 -3.23 -34.21 4.14
CA HIS A 586 -4.08 -33.16 3.59
C HIS A 586 -3.93 -31.81 4.33
N THR A 587 -3.51 -31.83 5.60
CA THR A 587 -3.28 -30.57 6.34
C THR A 587 -1.96 -29.90 5.95
N VAL A 588 -0.97 -30.66 5.46
CA VAL A 588 0.31 -30.12 4.97
C VAL A 588 0.09 -29.21 3.75
N SER A 589 -0.89 -29.54 2.90
CA SER A 589 -1.25 -28.69 1.75
C SER A 589 -1.68 -27.29 2.18
N ARG A 590 -2.20 -27.08 3.40
CA ARG A 590 -2.53 -25.75 3.93
C ARG A 590 -1.31 -24.88 4.17
N LEU A 591 -0.12 -25.46 4.38
CA LEU A 591 1.12 -24.70 4.57
C LEU A 591 1.62 -24.06 3.26
N VAL A 592 1.54 -24.82 2.17
CA VAL A 592 2.11 -24.45 0.86
C VAL A 592 1.03 -23.97 -0.11
N GLY A 593 -0.22 -24.35 0.13
CA GLY A 593 -1.39 -24.12 -0.73
C GLY A 593 -1.90 -25.42 -1.35
N SER A 594 -3.20 -25.46 -1.67
CA SER A 594 -3.85 -26.61 -2.29
C SER A 594 -3.46 -26.72 -3.76
N PRO A 595 -3.28 -27.93 -4.32
CA PRO A 595 -3.05 -28.12 -5.75
C PRO A 595 -4.22 -27.59 -6.60
N PRO A 596 -4.00 -27.28 -7.89
CA PRO A 596 -5.05 -26.86 -8.79
C PRO A 596 -6.19 -27.88 -8.84
N GLY A 597 -7.43 -27.40 -8.71
CA GLY A 597 -8.64 -28.23 -8.73
C GLY A 597 -9.16 -28.69 -7.37
N TYR A 598 -8.48 -28.37 -6.27
CA TYR A 598 -8.95 -28.61 -4.90
C TYR A 598 -9.49 -27.33 -4.26
N VAL A 599 -10.43 -27.50 -3.33
CA VAL A 599 -11.00 -26.40 -2.53
C VAL A 599 -9.89 -25.68 -1.77
N GLY A 600 -9.84 -24.32 -1.83
CA GLY A 600 -8.81 -23.49 -1.19
C GLY A 600 -7.57 -23.22 -2.05
N PHE A 601 -7.56 -23.53 -3.34
CA PHE A 601 -6.44 -23.21 -4.26
C PHE A 601 -6.18 -21.69 -4.36
N GLU A 602 -7.24 -20.88 -4.30
CA GLU A 602 -7.14 -19.41 -4.40
C GLU A 602 -6.65 -18.75 -3.09
N GLU A 603 -6.78 -19.42 -1.95
CA GLU A 603 -6.45 -18.85 -0.63
C GLU A 603 -4.93 -18.79 -0.35
N GLY A 604 -4.10 -19.47 -1.18
CA GLY A 604 -2.65 -19.56 -0.94
C GLY A 604 -2.29 -20.41 0.28
N GLY A 605 -0.99 -20.63 0.52
CA GLY A 605 -0.50 -21.39 1.67
C GLY A 605 -0.33 -20.52 2.92
N GLN A 606 -0.73 -21.02 4.08
CA GLN A 606 -0.64 -20.28 5.34
C GLN A 606 0.79 -19.85 5.70
N LEU A 607 1.77 -20.71 5.49
CA LEU A 607 3.18 -20.40 5.71
C LEU A 607 3.71 -19.47 4.63
N THR A 608 3.49 -19.83 3.36
CA THR A 608 4.02 -19.08 2.21
C THR A 608 3.48 -17.67 2.14
N GLU A 609 2.18 -17.44 2.39
CA GLU A 609 1.59 -16.12 2.42
C GLU A 609 2.08 -15.28 3.61
N LYS A 610 2.20 -15.86 4.83
CA LYS A 610 2.71 -15.14 5.99
C LYS A 610 4.16 -14.69 5.79
N VAL A 611 5.02 -15.56 5.24
CA VAL A 611 6.42 -15.25 4.99
C VAL A 611 6.56 -14.25 3.83
N ARG A 612 5.75 -14.36 2.79
CA ARG A 612 5.74 -13.39 1.69
C ARG A 612 5.40 -11.97 2.17
N ARG A 613 4.45 -11.87 3.12
CA ARG A 613 4.08 -10.57 3.73
C ARG A 613 5.09 -10.08 4.74
N ASN A 614 5.73 -11.00 5.47
CA ASN A 614 6.72 -10.71 6.51
C ASN A 614 8.01 -11.49 6.26
N PRO A 615 8.83 -11.10 5.28
CA PRO A 615 10.05 -11.84 4.92
C PRO A 615 11.13 -11.80 6.01
N TYR A 616 11.02 -10.85 6.94
CA TYR A 616 11.87 -10.72 8.12
C TYR A 616 11.11 -11.20 9.35
N SER A 617 11.19 -12.50 9.62
CA SER A 617 10.43 -13.10 10.73
C SER A 617 11.17 -14.26 11.37
N VAL A 618 10.78 -14.56 12.61
CA VAL A 618 11.14 -15.81 13.29
C VAL A 618 10.01 -16.81 13.06
N ILE A 619 10.33 -17.92 12.43
CA ILE A 619 9.35 -18.98 12.17
C ILE A 619 9.54 -20.08 13.20
N LEU A 620 8.53 -20.29 14.03
CA LEU A 620 8.51 -21.32 15.06
C LEU A 620 7.62 -22.48 14.64
N PHE A 621 8.23 -23.63 14.38
CA PHE A 621 7.54 -24.91 14.25
C PHE A 621 7.51 -25.60 15.61
N ASP A 622 6.37 -25.55 16.27
CA ASP A 622 6.20 -26.08 17.63
C ASP A 622 5.83 -27.58 17.58
N GLU A 623 6.43 -28.42 18.42
CA GLU A 623 6.24 -29.85 18.49
C GLU A 623 6.50 -30.60 17.15
N ILE A 624 7.67 -30.32 16.55
CA ILE A 624 8.04 -30.80 15.20
C ILE A 624 8.00 -32.33 15.05
N GLU A 625 8.17 -33.09 16.15
CA GLU A 625 8.07 -34.56 16.19
C GLU A 625 6.69 -35.09 15.84
N LYS A 626 5.64 -34.22 15.90
CA LYS A 626 4.27 -34.61 15.52
C LYS A 626 3.95 -34.37 14.05
N ALA A 627 4.82 -33.66 13.33
CA ALA A 627 4.58 -33.30 11.94
C ALA A 627 4.56 -34.50 11.01
N HIS A 628 3.70 -34.43 9.98
CA HIS A 628 3.72 -35.41 8.89
C HIS A 628 5.07 -35.42 8.15
N PRO A 629 5.55 -36.57 7.63
CA PRO A 629 6.83 -36.66 6.91
C PRO A 629 7.01 -35.64 5.76
N ASP A 630 5.93 -35.25 5.09
CA ASP A 630 5.99 -34.27 4.00
C ASP A 630 6.39 -32.85 4.48
N VAL A 631 6.16 -32.50 5.75
CA VAL A 631 6.64 -31.25 6.35
C VAL A 631 8.17 -31.23 6.39
N PHE A 632 8.82 -32.36 6.67
CA PHE A 632 10.29 -32.46 6.66
C PHE A 632 10.85 -32.27 5.26
N ASN A 633 10.18 -32.78 4.22
CA ASN A 633 10.60 -32.59 2.84
C ASN A 633 10.54 -31.10 2.43
N MET A 634 9.50 -30.39 2.87
CA MET A 634 9.36 -28.93 2.69
C MET A 634 10.46 -28.18 3.44
N LEU A 635 10.71 -28.55 4.71
CA LEU A 635 11.75 -27.91 5.52
C LEU A 635 13.15 -28.15 4.92
N LEU A 636 13.43 -29.33 4.36
CA LEU A 636 14.70 -29.59 3.67
C LEU A 636 14.94 -28.61 2.53
N GLN A 637 13.94 -28.30 1.73
CA GLN A 637 14.03 -27.33 0.65
C GLN A 637 14.32 -25.92 1.20
N ILE A 638 13.63 -25.51 2.28
CA ILE A 638 13.85 -24.22 2.91
C ILE A 638 15.26 -24.12 3.51
N LEU A 639 15.73 -25.16 4.20
CA LEU A 639 17.02 -25.17 4.88
C LEU A 639 18.22 -25.21 3.92
N GLU A 640 18.03 -25.74 2.70
CA GLU A 640 19.10 -25.89 1.69
C GLU A 640 19.13 -24.73 0.71
N ASP A 641 17.98 -24.44 0.07
CA ASP A 641 17.87 -23.45 -1.00
C ASP A 641 17.36 -22.09 -0.50
N GLY A 642 16.82 -22.03 0.74
CA GLY A 642 16.20 -20.82 1.28
C GLY A 642 14.93 -20.39 0.56
N ILE A 643 14.34 -21.25 -0.26
CA ILE A 643 13.19 -20.95 -1.10
C ILE A 643 12.16 -22.09 -0.97
N LEU A 644 10.89 -21.73 -0.97
CA LEU A 644 9.79 -22.68 -1.07
C LEU A 644 8.86 -22.26 -2.21
N THR A 645 8.53 -23.22 -3.10
CA THR A 645 7.58 -22.98 -4.19
C THR A 645 6.16 -23.25 -3.70
N ASP A 646 5.27 -22.28 -3.82
CA ASP A 646 3.86 -22.44 -3.45
C ASP A 646 3.06 -23.23 -4.50
N SER A 647 1.81 -23.55 -4.20
CA SER A 647 0.91 -24.27 -5.12
C SER A 647 0.61 -23.51 -6.43
N GLN A 648 0.82 -22.20 -6.46
CA GLN A 648 0.65 -21.35 -7.63
C GLN A 648 1.94 -21.24 -8.47
N GLY A 649 3.01 -21.92 -8.06
CA GLY A 649 4.31 -21.88 -8.72
C GLY A 649 5.17 -20.67 -8.37
N ARG A 650 4.77 -19.82 -7.40
CA ARG A 650 5.55 -18.68 -6.94
C ARG A 650 6.63 -19.12 -5.97
N LYS A 651 7.82 -18.57 -6.10
CA LYS A 651 8.94 -18.81 -5.19
C LYS A 651 8.86 -17.85 -4.02
N VAL A 652 8.76 -18.37 -2.81
CA VAL A 652 8.77 -17.60 -1.56
C VAL A 652 10.15 -17.70 -0.92
N ASP A 653 10.75 -16.55 -0.60
CA ASP A 653 12.12 -16.46 -0.07
C ASP A 653 12.12 -16.52 1.47
N PHE A 654 12.93 -17.42 2.03
CA PHE A 654 13.14 -17.64 3.46
C PHE A 654 14.54 -17.22 3.93
N LYS A 655 15.37 -16.62 3.05
CA LYS A 655 16.77 -16.29 3.39
C LYS A 655 16.90 -15.32 4.54
N ASN A 656 15.91 -14.43 4.70
CA ASN A 656 15.88 -13.42 5.75
C ASN A 656 15.13 -13.89 7.02
N THR A 657 14.75 -15.16 7.11
CA THR A 657 14.05 -15.70 8.26
C THR A 657 14.98 -16.43 9.22
N VAL A 658 14.57 -16.54 10.47
CA VAL A 658 15.18 -17.45 11.45
C VAL A 658 14.20 -18.60 11.71
N ILE A 659 14.63 -19.82 11.47
CA ILE A 659 13.81 -21.02 11.60
C ILE A 659 14.12 -21.69 12.93
N ILE A 660 13.10 -21.89 13.74
CA ILE A 660 13.21 -22.56 15.04
C ILE A 660 12.19 -23.69 15.09
N MET A 661 12.65 -24.86 15.44
CA MET A 661 11.84 -26.05 15.62
C MET A 661 11.93 -26.48 17.09
N THR A 662 10.81 -26.59 17.79
CA THR A 662 10.82 -27.11 19.17
C THR A 662 10.44 -28.56 19.18
N SER A 663 11.04 -29.32 20.07
CA SER A 663 10.70 -30.73 20.29
C SER A 663 10.83 -31.12 21.77
N ASN A 664 9.98 -32.06 22.17
CA ASN A 664 10.00 -32.65 23.50
C ASN A 664 10.71 -34.04 23.53
N VAL A 665 11.33 -34.42 22.39
CA VAL A 665 12.13 -35.67 22.32
C VAL A 665 13.25 -35.63 23.35
N GLY A 666 13.45 -36.71 24.09
CA GLY A 666 14.44 -36.78 25.15
C GLY A 666 14.08 -36.04 26.43
N ALA A 667 12.91 -35.37 26.54
CA ALA A 667 12.50 -34.66 27.73
C ALA A 667 12.47 -35.55 29.01
N ARG A 668 12.06 -36.79 28.86
CA ARG A 668 12.05 -37.76 29.96
C ARG A 668 13.46 -38.02 30.47
N LEU A 669 14.46 -38.13 29.62
CA LEU A 669 15.85 -38.34 30.01
C LEU A 669 16.41 -37.19 30.86
N ILE A 670 15.94 -35.98 30.55
CA ILE A 670 16.28 -34.75 31.27
C ILE A 670 15.55 -34.73 32.66
N THR A 671 14.31 -35.28 32.73
CA THR A 671 13.48 -35.22 33.95
C THR A 671 13.72 -36.37 34.92
N GLU A 672 14.00 -37.58 34.46
CA GLU A 672 14.03 -38.80 35.29
C GLU A 672 15.38 -39.15 35.89
N LYS A 673 16.51 -38.52 35.51
CA LYS A 673 17.87 -38.89 35.94
C LYS A 673 18.28 -38.51 37.37
N LYS A 674 17.30 -38.36 38.32
CA LYS A 674 17.60 -38.20 39.76
C LYS A 674 17.34 -39.46 40.62
N ILE A 675 17.07 -40.59 40.03
CA ILE A 675 16.67 -41.81 40.80
C ILE A 675 17.68 -43.00 40.65
N SER A 676 18.89 -42.76 40.21
CA SER A 676 19.85 -43.86 40.23
C SER A 676 21.20 -43.43 40.80
N PHE A 677 21.40 -43.82 42.06
CA PHE A 677 22.67 -43.91 42.80
C PHE A 677 23.55 -42.64 42.98
N GLY A 678 23.55 -42.17 44.21
CA GLY A 678 24.59 -41.61 45.06
C GLY A 678 25.90 -41.13 44.44
N PHE A 679 26.28 -39.91 44.92
CA PHE A 679 27.61 -39.31 44.96
C PHE A 679 28.13 -38.63 43.71
N THR A 680 28.45 -37.36 43.95
CA THR A 680 29.27 -36.35 43.26
C THR A 680 28.57 -35.50 42.23
N GLU A 681 28.39 -34.22 42.59
CA GLU A 681 28.21 -33.08 41.73
C GLU A 681 29.50 -32.85 40.90
N ASN A 682 29.53 -33.41 39.71
CA ASN A 682 30.57 -33.05 38.73
C ASN A 682 29.93 -32.56 37.46
N ASN A 683 30.50 -31.54 36.82
CA ASN A 683 30.16 -30.93 35.53
C ASN A 683 30.09 -31.93 34.34
N ASP A 684 30.45 -33.17 34.51
CA ASP A 684 30.41 -34.24 33.50
C ASP A 684 29.00 -34.82 33.31
N ASP A 685 28.11 -34.77 34.31
CA ASP A 685 26.75 -35.31 34.22
C ASP A 685 25.86 -34.62 33.15
N ASN A 686 26.08 -33.33 32.90
CA ASN A 686 25.33 -32.58 31.90
C ASN A 686 25.76 -32.95 30.46
N LYS A 687 27.00 -33.36 30.22
CA LYS A 687 27.47 -33.82 28.91
C LYS A 687 26.86 -35.15 28.53
N ASP A 688 26.77 -36.10 29.45
CA ASP A 688 26.19 -37.42 29.24
C ASP A 688 24.70 -37.36 28.94
N VAL A 689 23.95 -36.44 29.59
CA VAL A 689 22.53 -36.22 29.29
C VAL A 689 22.34 -35.63 27.90
N LYS A 690 23.20 -34.69 27.51
CA LYS A 690 23.15 -34.04 26.18
C LYS A 690 23.43 -35.07 25.09
N GLU A 691 24.43 -35.98 25.28
CA GLU A 691 24.72 -37.03 24.31
C GLU A 691 23.58 -38.04 24.17
N LEU A 692 22.91 -38.43 25.25
CA LEU A 692 21.76 -39.33 25.26
C LEU A 692 20.56 -38.69 24.54
N VAL A 693 20.26 -37.43 24.80
CA VAL A 693 19.19 -36.70 24.12
C VAL A 693 19.47 -36.56 22.62
N LEU A 694 20.72 -36.29 22.24
CA LEU A 694 21.15 -36.26 20.86
C LEU A 694 21.06 -37.64 20.18
N GLY A 695 21.31 -38.73 20.93
CA GLY A 695 21.12 -40.08 20.49
C GLY A 695 19.65 -40.37 20.14
N GLU A 696 18.71 -40.00 21.01
CA GLU A 696 17.27 -40.18 20.79
C GLU A 696 16.74 -39.29 19.63
N LEU A 697 17.28 -38.10 19.47
CA LEU A 697 16.98 -37.25 18.30
C LEU A 697 17.35 -37.94 16.97
N LYS A 698 18.55 -38.55 16.92
CA LYS A 698 19.00 -39.30 15.74
C LYS A 698 18.13 -40.52 15.41
N ASN A 699 17.46 -41.09 16.38
CA ASN A 699 16.51 -42.18 16.19
C ASN A 699 15.15 -41.66 15.68
N THR A 700 14.79 -40.44 16.02
CA THR A 700 13.48 -39.84 15.70
C THR A 700 13.50 -39.17 14.32
N PHE A 701 14.56 -38.44 14.00
CA PHE A 701 14.68 -37.66 12.76
C PHE A 701 15.71 -38.22 11.81
N ARG A 702 15.45 -38.07 10.51
CA ARG A 702 16.38 -38.52 9.46
C ARG A 702 17.73 -37.80 9.58
N PRO A 703 18.88 -38.51 9.42
CA PRO A 703 20.20 -37.91 9.48
C PRO A 703 20.40 -36.75 8.49
N GLU A 704 19.77 -36.85 7.31
CA GLU A 704 19.79 -35.81 6.29
C GLU A 704 19.20 -34.48 6.80
N PHE A 705 18.10 -34.53 7.55
CA PHE A 705 17.46 -33.36 8.14
C PHE A 705 18.32 -32.71 9.24
N ILE A 706 18.85 -33.55 10.14
CA ILE A 706 19.69 -33.11 11.25
C ILE A 706 20.95 -32.38 10.75
N ASN A 707 21.60 -32.88 9.69
CA ASN A 707 22.82 -32.31 9.14
C ASN A 707 22.62 -30.94 8.42
N ARG A 708 21.37 -30.53 8.15
CA ARG A 708 21.07 -29.24 7.50
C ARG A 708 20.70 -28.14 8.48
N VAL A 709 20.46 -28.51 9.74
CA VAL A 709 20.21 -27.54 10.82
C VAL A 709 21.53 -26.96 11.32
N ASP A 710 21.57 -25.66 11.56
CA ASP A 710 22.80 -24.97 11.97
C ASP A 710 23.25 -25.38 13.38
N ASP A 711 22.29 -25.53 14.32
CA ASP A 711 22.62 -25.93 15.69
C ASP A 711 21.44 -26.62 16.40
N ILE A 712 21.78 -27.56 17.29
CA ILE A 712 20.82 -28.30 18.12
C ILE A 712 21.05 -27.91 19.56
N ILE A 713 20.06 -27.27 20.15
CA ILE A 713 20.16 -26.63 21.46
C ILE A 713 19.31 -27.40 22.46
N VAL A 714 19.97 -27.89 23.52
CA VAL A 714 19.31 -28.62 24.60
C VAL A 714 19.05 -27.67 25.78
N PHE A 715 17.78 -27.48 26.09
CA PHE A 715 17.31 -26.68 27.22
C PHE A 715 17.36 -27.52 28.49
N THR A 716 18.01 -27.00 29.51
CA THR A 716 18.14 -27.62 30.84
C THR A 716 16.91 -27.33 31.69
N LYS A 717 16.72 -28.12 32.79
CA LYS A 717 15.74 -27.82 33.83
C LYS A 717 16.06 -26.49 34.50
N LEU A 718 15.02 -25.74 34.87
CA LEU A 718 15.15 -24.53 35.65
C LEU A 718 15.43 -24.87 37.12
N THR A 719 16.36 -24.16 37.74
CA THR A 719 16.62 -24.19 39.16
C THR A 719 15.59 -23.38 39.94
N VAL A 720 15.48 -23.58 41.24
CA VAL A 720 14.53 -22.85 42.09
C VAL A 720 14.84 -21.34 42.09
N ASP A 721 16.10 -20.96 42.02
CA ASP A 721 16.50 -19.56 41.99
C ASP A 721 16.15 -18.91 40.65
N GLU A 722 16.33 -19.62 39.52
CA GLU A 722 15.88 -19.14 38.20
C GLU A 722 14.35 -18.99 38.16
N ILE A 723 13.59 -19.85 38.86
CA ILE A 723 12.13 -19.71 38.95
C ILE A 723 11.72 -18.48 39.74
N LYS A 724 12.44 -18.14 40.82
CA LYS A 724 12.22 -16.89 41.54
C LYS A 724 12.45 -15.67 40.64
N GLU A 725 13.53 -15.66 39.87
CA GLU A 725 13.81 -14.58 38.91
C GLU A 725 12.72 -14.48 37.83
N ILE A 726 12.21 -15.61 37.33
CA ILE A 726 11.08 -15.64 36.37
C ILE A 726 9.82 -15.06 37.02
N ALA A 727 9.53 -15.40 38.28
CA ALA A 727 8.40 -14.86 39.04
C ALA A 727 8.52 -13.33 39.16
N VAL A 728 9.72 -12.81 39.51
CA VAL A 728 9.95 -11.35 39.55
C VAL A 728 9.65 -10.69 38.23
N LYS A 729 10.19 -11.19 37.09
CA LYS A 729 9.93 -10.63 35.76
C LYS A 729 8.46 -10.67 35.38
N MET A 730 7.72 -11.73 35.73
CA MET A 730 6.29 -11.81 35.48
C MET A 730 5.49 -10.79 36.31
N LEU A 731 5.91 -10.59 37.58
CA LEU A 731 5.30 -9.58 38.45
C LEU A 731 5.62 -8.15 38.01
N GLU A 732 6.82 -7.87 37.50
CA GLU A 732 7.19 -6.59 36.88
C GLU A 732 6.31 -6.27 35.65
N ASN A 733 6.05 -7.27 34.82
CA ASN A 733 5.13 -7.10 33.69
C ASN A 733 3.69 -6.80 34.15
N LEU A 734 3.25 -7.38 35.27
CA LEU A 734 1.98 -7.07 35.90
C LEU A 734 1.96 -5.63 36.43
N GLN A 735 3.04 -5.21 37.12
CA GLN A 735 3.20 -3.82 37.58
C GLN A 735 3.11 -2.81 36.43
N LEU A 736 3.76 -3.06 35.29
CA LEU A 736 3.69 -2.20 34.11
C LEU A 736 2.26 -2.08 33.56
N ARG A 737 1.48 -3.18 33.56
CA ARG A 737 0.08 -3.14 33.12
C ARG A 737 -0.79 -2.33 34.09
N LEU A 738 -0.58 -2.48 35.39
CA LEU A 738 -1.32 -1.74 36.42
C LEU A 738 -0.94 -0.25 36.48
N LYS A 739 0.29 0.09 36.13
CA LYS A 739 0.72 1.49 36.00
C LYS A 739 -0.08 2.26 34.96
N ASN A 740 -0.54 1.58 33.89
CA ASN A 740 -1.44 2.18 32.90
C ASN A 740 -2.85 2.49 33.46
N LEU A 741 -3.20 1.85 34.59
CA LEU A 741 -4.41 2.11 35.39
C LEU A 741 -4.14 3.02 36.60
N GLU A 742 -2.96 3.66 36.64
CA GLU A 742 -2.49 4.52 37.74
C GLU A 742 -2.39 3.80 39.10
N ILE A 743 -2.31 2.46 39.15
CA ILE A 743 -2.17 1.66 40.34
C ILE A 743 -0.73 1.20 40.47
N THR A 744 -0.11 1.49 41.64
CA THR A 744 1.25 1.03 41.93
C THR A 744 1.20 -0.24 42.79
N LEU A 745 1.65 -1.38 42.25
CA LEU A 745 1.71 -2.63 42.99
C LEU A 745 3.14 -2.88 43.50
N LYS A 746 3.29 -3.27 44.79
CA LYS A 746 4.57 -3.66 45.39
C LYS A 746 4.45 -5.07 45.98
N PHE A 747 5.52 -5.83 45.94
CA PHE A 747 5.59 -7.19 46.40
C PHE A 747 6.63 -7.34 47.51
N ASP A 748 6.36 -8.19 48.48
CA ASP A 748 7.29 -8.67 49.51
C ASP A 748 8.05 -9.90 49.02
N ASP A 749 9.29 -10.09 49.46
CA ASP A 749 10.12 -11.28 49.14
C ASP A 749 9.45 -12.60 49.52
N GLY A 750 8.58 -12.62 50.53
CA GLY A 750 7.73 -13.74 50.89
C GLY A 750 6.78 -14.19 49.80
N VAL A 751 6.23 -13.23 49.03
CA VAL A 751 5.34 -13.50 47.89
C VAL A 751 6.10 -14.22 46.77
N ILE A 752 7.31 -13.75 46.43
CA ILE A 752 8.14 -14.33 45.36
C ILE A 752 8.52 -15.77 45.71
N SER A 753 8.94 -16.02 46.97
CA SER A 753 9.30 -17.36 47.43
C SER A 753 8.11 -18.31 47.43
N ALA A 754 6.94 -17.87 47.93
CA ALA A 754 5.71 -18.67 47.92
C ALA A 754 5.18 -19.00 46.53
N LEU A 755 5.32 -18.05 45.57
CA LEU A 755 4.97 -18.29 44.17
C LEU A 755 5.93 -19.27 43.51
N ALA A 756 7.23 -19.16 43.77
CA ALA A 756 8.23 -20.06 43.23
C ALA A 756 8.03 -21.51 43.73
N ASP A 757 7.76 -21.70 45.04
CA ASP A 757 7.54 -23.02 45.62
C ASP A 757 6.25 -23.69 45.12
N LYS A 758 5.16 -22.92 44.99
CA LYS A 758 3.86 -23.44 44.50
C LYS A 758 3.79 -23.52 42.97
N GLY A 759 4.51 -22.66 42.29
CA GLY A 759 4.53 -22.58 40.83
C GLY A 759 5.56 -23.46 40.14
N PHE A 760 6.38 -24.18 40.89
CA PHE A 760 7.34 -25.14 40.35
C PHE A 760 6.79 -26.53 40.21
N ASP A 761 6.89 -27.10 39.04
CA ASP A 761 6.63 -28.52 38.77
C ASP A 761 7.81 -29.11 38.01
N ALA A 762 8.31 -30.25 38.51
CA ALA A 762 9.46 -30.91 37.92
C ALA A 762 9.26 -31.37 36.46
N VAL A 763 8.02 -31.58 36.04
CA VAL A 763 7.64 -32.01 34.69
C VAL A 763 7.22 -30.84 33.79
N TYR A 764 6.49 -29.87 34.35
CA TYR A 764 5.90 -28.76 33.60
C TYR A 764 6.69 -27.44 33.69
N GLY A 765 7.82 -27.43 34.45
CA GLY A 765 8.72 -26.29 34.61
C GLY A 765 8.02 -25.06 35.21
N ALA A 766 8.21 -23.89 34.62
CA ALA A 766 7.60 -22.63 35.08
C ALA A 766 6.17 -22.42 34.53
N ARG A 767 5.57 -23.36 33.81
CA ARG A 767 4.21 -23.19 33.24
C ARG A 767 3.11 -23.03 34.29
N PRO A 768 3.14 -23.75 35.45
CA PRO A 768 2.19 -23.55 36.53
C PRO A 768 2.30 -22.19 37.19
N LEU A 769 3.49 -21.58 37.25
CA LEU A 769 3.73 -20.27 37.85
C LEU A 769 2.82 -19.16 37.29
N ARG A 770 2.59 -19.16 36.01
CA ARG A 770 1.69 -18.20 35.38
C ARG A 770 0.25 -18.34 35.84
N ARG A 771 -0.21 -19.58 36.02
CA ARG A 771 -1.56 -19.86 36.53
C ARG A 771 -1.68 -19.46 38.01
N GLU A 772 -0.64 -19.70 38.81
CA GLU A 772 -0.62 -19.28 40.23
C GLU A 772 -0.66 -17.76 40.34
N ILE A 773 0.11 -17.03 39.56
CA ILE A 773 0.04 -15.56 39.51
C ILE A 773 -1.36 -15.09 39.10
N GLN A 774 -1.94 -15.68 38.07
CA GLN A 774 -3.27 -15.32 37.62
C GLN A 774 -4.33 -15.57 38.69
N ASN A 775 -4.43 -16.80 39.19
CA ASN A 775 -5.49 -17.20 40.13
C ASN A 775 -5.33 -16.55 41.52
N LYS A 776 -4.11 -16.27 41.96
CA LYS A 776 -3.86 -15.78 43.32
C LYS A 776 -3.63 -14.28 43.41
N ILE A 777 -3.13 -13.67 42.35
CA ILE A 777 -2.80 -12.24 42.35
C ILE A 777 -3.73 -11.48 41.41
N GLU A 778 -3.82 -11.85 40.11
CA GLU A 778 -4.60 -11.09 39.15
C GLU A 778 -6.09 -11.13 39.46
N ASP A 779 -6.66 -12.32 39.76
CA ASP A 779 -8.07 -12.49 40.09
C ASP A 779 -8.42 -11.75 41.41
N ALA A 780 -7.64 -11.94 42.47
CA ALA A 780 -7.87 -11.29 43.74
C ALA A 780 -7.75 -9.76 43.69
N LEU A 781 -6.83 -9.24 42.85
CA LEU A 781 -6.68 -7.81 42.64
C LEU A 781 -7.82 -7.26 41.80
N SER A 782 -8.28 -8.02 40.80
CA SER A 782 -9.40 -7.64 39.97
C SER A 782 -10.70 -7.49 40.74
N GLU A 783 -10.97 -8.43 41.71
CA GLU A 783 -12.10 -8.31 42.61
C GLU A 783 -12.02 -7.01 43.44
N LYS A 784 -10.83 -6.69 44.01
CA LYS A 784 -10.65 -5.49 44.81
C LYS A 784 -10.74 -4.18 44.03
N ILE A 785 -10.41 -4.18 42.73
CA ILE A 785 -10.62 -3.05 41.85
C ILE A 785 -12.12 -2.89 41.54
N LEU A 786 -12.84 -3.99 41.27
CA LEU A 786 -14.28 -3.96 41.02
C LEU A 786 -15.08 -3.52 42.24
N ASP A 787 -14.70 -3.97 43.43
CA ASP A 787 -15.29 -3.59 44.73
C ASP A 787 -14.92 -2.16 45.16
N LYS A 788 -14.13 -1.44 44.34
CA LYS A 788 -13.65 -0.08 44.64
C LYS A 788 -12.84 0.05 45.94
N THR A 789 -12.32 -1.05 46.46
CA THR A 789 -11.38 -1.05 47.57
C THR A 789 -10.00 -0.57 47.14
N VAL A 790 -9.64 -0.74 45.86
CA VAL A 790 -8.46 -0.18 45.20
C VAL A 790 -8.92 0.80 44.16
N LYS A 791 -8.40 2.02 44.19
CA LYS A 791 -8.76 3.12 43.28
C LYS A 791 -7.51 3.54 42.49
N ASN A 792 -7.76 4.28 41.39
CA ASN A 792 -6.69 4.91 40.63
C ASN A 792 -5.91 5.86 41.53
N GLY A 793 -4.60 5.78 41.51
CA GLY A 793 -3.66 6.52 42.38
C GLY A 793 -3.20 5.75 43.61
N ASP A 794 -3.81 4.63 43.95
CA ASP A 794 -3.45 3.87 45.15
C ASP A 794 -2.18 3.03 44.97
N THR A 795 -1.42 2.89 46.10
CA THR A 795 -0.33 1.95 46.17
C THR A 795 -0.79 0.70 46.95
N VAL A 796 -0.69 -0.47 46.30
CA VAL A 796 -1.08 -1.76 46.86
C VAL A 796 0.15 -2.56 47.20
N LEU A 797 0.29 -2.97 48.46
CA LEU A 797 1.33 -3.89 48.92
C LEU A 797 0.75 -5.30 48.99
N CYS A 798 1.34 -6.23 48.21
CA CYS A 798 1.03 -7.65 48.31
C CYS A 798 2.04 -8.33 49.28
N SER A 799 1.55 -8.95 50.37
CA SER A 799 2.31 -9.75 51.31
C SER A 799 1.80 -11.18 51.35
N PHE A 800 2.66 -12.09 51.81
CA PHE A 800 2.28 -13.50 52.01
C PHE A 800 2.30 -13.80 53.53
N GLU A 801 1.10 -13.90 54.14
CA GLU A 801 0.89 -14.15 55.58
C GLU A 801 -0.02 -15.35 55.78
N ASP A 802 0.28 -16.25 56.72
CA ASP A 802 -0.52 -17.44 57.08
C ASP A 802 -0.95 -18.31 55.86
N GLY A 803 -0.08 -18.43 54.85
CA GLY A 803 -0.35 -19.27 53.68
C GLY A 803 -1.25 -18.64 52.62
N GLN A 804 -1.65 -17.35 52.76
CA GLN A 804 -2.51 -16.61 51.86
C GLN A 804 -1.84 -15.32 51.37
N PHE A 805 -2.23 -14.89 50.19
CA PHE A 805 -1.79 -13.61 49.61
C PHE A 805 -2.71 -12.49 50.11
N CYS A 806 -2.14 -11.53 50.81
CA CYS A 806 -2.85 -10.39 51.38
C CYS A 806 -2.51 -9.10 50.63
N PHE A 807 -3.53 -8.29 50.35
CA PHE A 807 -3.36 -7.01 49.66
C PHE A 807 -3.74 -5.86 50.60
N LYS A 808 -2.79 -4.99 50.91
CA LYS A 808 -2.97 -3.82 51.77
C LYS A 808 -2.83 -2.56 50.92
N VAL A 809 -3.83 -1.69 50.91
CA VAL A 809 -3.77 -0.35 50.25
C VAL A 809 -3.06 0.60 51.22
N THR A 810 -2.01 1.25 50.73
CA THR A 810 -1.20 2.23 51.47
C THR A 810 -1.23 3.60 50.84
#